data_8d78654510b57ff398958070a2e8ca1c
#
_entry.id   8d78654510b57ff398958070a2e8ca1c
#
_cell.length_a   1.000
_cell.length_b   1.000
_cell.length_c   1.000
_cell.angle_alpha   90.00
_cell.angle_beta   90.00
_cell.angle_gamma   90.00
#
_symmetry.space_group_name_H-M   'P 1'
#
loop_
_entity.id
_entity.type
_entity.pdbx_description
1 polymer ?
#
loop_
_entity_poly.entity_id
_entity_poly.type
_entity_poly.pdbx_seq_one_letter_code
_entity_poly.pdbx_strand_id
1 'polypeptide(L)'
;MRRRTHTLPAATALAVLFSSAALAVGTATPAVAETSAFLPVTSSGDIVVDGVHQRIFVSDPNGGKVVATDYTGTVVGTVPSLPGAKGLELSADSGTLYAAVPGADAIVAVDTATVTETKRYPTGEGTDPQYPAWAGDKLWFGYGAATQGNIGSLDVSGADPVVVLNQEPNRTWYAAPVLETTSGAPNTLVAGIKDLSPFSLAVYDVSSGTAAKTASGPDTDDYAGSNLQDLALSPDGSQVVTASGYPYNHQVFKTSDLTQDGVYPSTHYPTAVEIAPDGTVAAGVDNWSEPVVYLYEPGATTPIRTHAFSDNSGFGNGRVVPGGLAWTPDESRLFVITTDSDGGFTLRVVADPTRVATAVTVDAPATATRAKELTVTGKVTSNLAFPAGATVAVTRTDMESPAGKALAPVTVTADGSYSFKDTPPSGGSVTYTVSYAGDADHAASSGSDTVTVSRATPTLTLNKNGNVYAYSADVAFTAHLGTTYKNRKVEIWADPYGSDKPNKLVKSGTVNSEGNLSVTLDLTRDTKLTAKFAGDSRYAPKTAESRVHTKVRVSTTPSRHYKTNYAWNHTYYYFRKSVDPLFTTSMTYYPGREYRVQIQAYYDGAWRTTATQYFALESGGVGAVELTGTPSTVVRFRIRSSYVDTSSGDNVNTTTHGAWKHFVFTS
;
A
#
# COMPACT_ATOMS: atom_id res chain seq x y z
N MET A 1 -17.61 -49.41 -26.59
CA MET A 1 -18.18 -48.08 -26.84
C MET A 1 -18.00 -47.20 -25.63
N ARG A 2 -17.02 -46.31 -25.61
CA ARG A 2 -16.85 -45.25 -24.62
C ARG A 2 -16.66 -43.93 -25.38
N ARG A 3 -17.64 -43.04 -25.25
CA ARG A 3 -17.58 -41.68 -25.80
C ARG A 3 -16.59 -40.86 -24.95
N ARG A 4 -15.59 -40.25 -25.59
CA ARG A 4 -14.77 -39.18 -25.03
C ARG A 4 -15.37 -37.86 -25.50
N THR A 5 -15.83 -37.07 -24.56
CA THR A 5 -16.22 -35.70 -24.75
C THR A 5 -14.94 -34.83 -24.74
N HIS A 6 -14.68 -34.12 -25.83
CA HIS A 6 -13.66 -33.09 -25.91
C HIS A 6 -14.29 -31.76 -25.48
N THR A 7 -13.77 -31.20 -24.40
CA THR A 7 -14.06 -29.82 -23.97
C THR A 7 -13.16 -28.87 -24.75
N LEU A 8 -13.78 -27.92 -25.44
CA LEU A 8 -13.12 -26.77 -26.06
C LEU A 8 -12.70 -25.77 -24.98
N PRO A 9 -11.51 -25.16 -25.07
CA PRO A 9 -11.17 -24.05 -24.20
C PRO A 9 -11.90 -22.78 -24.66
N ALA A 10 -12.62 -22.16 -23.74
CA ALA A 10 -13.24 -20.86 -23.92
C ALA A 10 -12.16 -19.77 -24.09
N ALA A 11 -12.25 -19.02 -25.18
CA ALA A 11 -11.49 -17.80 -25.37
C ALA A 11 -11.91 -16.75 -24.33
N THR A 12 -11.00 -16.40 -23.44
CA THR A 12 -11.20 -15.35 -22.46
C THR A 12 -11.10 -14.00 -23.16
N ALA A 13 -12.23 -13.41 -23.47
CA ALA A 13 -12.32 -12.00 -23.83
C ALA A 13 -12.02 -11.18 -22.59
N LEU A 14 -10.91 -10.47 -22.56
CA LEU A 14 -10.55 -9.50 -21.54
C LEU A 14 -11.44 -8.25 -21.73
N ALA A 15 -12.64 -8.28 -21.16
CA ALA A 15 -13.45 -7.09 -20.97
C ALA A 15 -12.81 -6.30 -19.83
N VAL A 16 -12.19 -5.16 -20.13
CA VAL A 16 -11.83 -4.16 -19.13
C VAL A 16 -13.15 -3.54 -18.66
N LEU A 17 -13.74 -4.15 -17.64
CA LEU A 17 -14.78 -3.53 -16.84
C LEU A 17 -14.12 -2.40 -16.03
N PHE A 18 -14.39 -1.17 -16.41
CA PHE A 18 -14.34 -0.06 -15.47
C PHE A 18 -15.44 -0.33 -14.43
N SER A 19 -15.07 -1.03 -13.37
CA SER A 19 -15.88 -1.03 -12.16
C SER A 19 -15.80 0.38 -11.57
N SER A 20 -16.83 1.17 -11.80
CA SER A 20 -17.18 2.25 -10.89
C SER A 20 -17.48 1.58 -9.55
N ALA A 21 -16.48 1.52 -8.67
CA ALA A 21 -16.71 1.29 -7.27
C ALA A 21 -17.49 2.53 -6.79
N ALA A 22 -18.81 2.39 -6.70
CA ALA A 22 -19.58 3.24 -5.81
C ALA A 22 -18.99 2.97 -4.42
N LEU A 23 -18.14 3.88 -3.91
CA LEU A 23 -17.78 3.92 -2.51
C LEU A 23 -19.12 4.09 -1.77
N ALA A 24 -19.56 3.04 -1.10
CA ALA A 24 -20.54 3.20 -0.06
C ALA A 24 -19.93 4.21 0.94
N VAL A 25 -20.55 5.37 1.06
CA VAL A 25 -20.29 6.31 2.14
C VAL A 25 -20.80 5.58 3.39
N GLY A 26 -19.96 4.73 3.96
CA GLY A 26 -20.09 4.31 5.33
C GLY A 26 -19.93 5.59 6.16
N THR A 27 -20.91 5.91 7.00
CA THR A 27 -20.76 6.89 8.06
C THR A 27 -19.60 6.42 8.92
N ALA A 28 -18.38 6.93 8.65
CA ALA A 28 -17.26 6.76 9.54
C ALA A 28 -17.65 7.46 10.84
N THR A 29 -17.91 6.69 11.88
CA THR A 29 -17.84 7.22 13.24
C THR A 29 -16.46 7.86 13.40
N PRO A 30 -16.35 9.07 13.97
CA PRO A 30 -15.06 9.66 14.26
C PRO A 30 -14.35 8.74 15.29
N ALA A 31 -13.51 7.87 14.80
CA ALA A 31 -12.56 7.16 15.63
C ALA A 31 -11.36 8.09 15.78
N VAL A 32 -11.00 8.43 17.03
CA VAL A 32 -9.59 8.62 17.35
C VAL A 32 -8.91 7.45 16.66
N ALA A 33 -7.81 7.68 15.95
CA ALA A 33 -7.12 6.59 15.27
C ALA A 33 -6.48 5.66 16.31
N GLU A 34 -7.32 4.91 17.02
CA GLU A 34 -6.92 3.81 17.87
C GLU A 34 -6.59 2.63 16.95
N THR A 35 -5.36 2.20 16.99
CA THR A 35 -4.96 0.95 16.39
C THR A 35 -4.59 -0.04 17.48
N SER A 36 -4.77 -1.32 17.22
CA SER A 36 -4.40 -2.39 18.13
C SER A 36 -3.63 -3.47 17.42
N ALA A 37 -2.64 -4.04 18.10
CA ALA A 37 -1.86 -5.16 17.61
C ALA A 37 -1.64 -6.19 18.70
N PHE A 38 -1.79 -7.47 18.38
CA PHE A 38 -1.47 -8.55 19.30
C PHE A 38 0.03 -8.58 19.55
N LEU A 39 0.43 -8.64 20.82
CA LEU A 39 1.82 -8.80 21.24
C LEU A 39 2.15 -10.28 21.42
N PRO A 40 3.21 -10.80 20.80
CA PRO A 40 3.63 -12.20 20.96
C PRO A 40 4.42 -12.41 22.25
N VAL A 41 3.84 -11.99 23.39
CA VAL A 41 4.40 -12.14 24.73
C VAL A 41 3.52 -13.06 25.58
N THR A 42 4.11 -13.70 26.57
CA THR A 42 3.42 -14.57 27.54
C THR A 42 3.20 -13.90 28.89
N SER A 43 3.86 -12.76 29.10
CA SER A 43 3.67 -11.84 30.22
C SER A 43 4.15 -10.45 29.80
N SER A 44 3.74 -9.41 30.52
CA SER A 44 4.27 -8.06 30.33
C SER A 44 5.02 -7.65 31.59
N GLY A 45 6.27 -7.26 31.44
CA GLY A 45 7.10 -6.77 32.54
C GLY A 45 7.20 -5.25 32.53
N ASP A 46 7.48 -4.67 31.38
CA ASP A 46 7.71 -3.24 31.20
C ASP A 46 7.55 -2.85 29.73
N ILE A 47 7.31 -1.56 29.48
CA ILE A 47 7.23 -0.95 28.14
C ILE A 47 8.02 0.34 28.10
N VAL A 48 8.87 0.53 27.09
CA VAL A 48 9.56 1.79 26.81
C VAL A 48 9.49 2.19 25.35
N VAL A 49 9.53 3.49 25.07
CA VAL A 49 9.36 4.07 23.74
C VAL A 49 10.64 4.75 23.28
N ASP A 50 11.22 4.22 22.20
CA ASP A 50 12.32 4.85 21.49
C ASP A 50 11.77 5.82 20.42
N GLY A 51 11.82 7.11 20.71
CA GLY A 51 11.37 8.16 19.81
C GLY A 51 12.27 8.36 18.59
N VAL A 52 13.55 7.97 18.67
CA VAL A 52 14.52 8.15 17.60
C VAL A 52 14.29 7.16 16.46
N HIS A 53 14.13 5.87 16.79
CA HIS A 53 13.92 4.82 15.81
C HIS A 53 12.44 4.46 15.62
N GLN A 54 11.52 5.15 16.32
CA GLN A 54 10.07 4.89 16.33
C GLN A 54 9.75 3.43 16.68
N ARG A 55 10.30 2.96 17.81
CA ARG A 55 10.14 1.61 18.31
C ARG A 55 9.57 1.59 19.73
N ILE A 56 8.89 0.49 20.00
CA ILE A 56 8.38 0.16 21.33
C ILE A 56 9.04 -1.14 21.75
N PHE A 57 9.62 -1.17 22.92
CA PHE A 57 10.20 -2.36 23.50
C PHE A 57 9.33 -2.86 24.65
N VAL A 58 9.00 -4.14 24.65
CA VAL A 58 8.20 -4.78 25.71
C VAL A 58 8.96 -5.99 26.22
N SER A 59 9.18 -6.05 27.53
CA SER A 59 9.77 -7.22 28.15
C SER A 59 8.73 -8.32 28.41
N ASP A 60 9.15 -9.56 28.22
CA ASP A 60 8.35 -10.78 28.47
C ASP A 60 9.09 -11.67 29.48
N PRO A 61 8.88 -11.45 30.79
CA PRO A 61 9.57 -12.20 31.82
C PRO A 61 9.38 -13.71 31.71
N ASN A 62 8.16 -14.18 31.49
CA ASN A 62 7.85 -15.62 31.37
C ASN A 62 8.36 -16.21 30.05
N GLY A 63 8.35 -15.43 28.96
CA GLY A 63 8.89 -15.82 27.68
C GLY A 63 10.40 -15.69 27.54
N GLY A 64 11.06 -15.03 28.51
CA GLY A 64 12.52 -14.85 28.54
C GLY A 64 13.06 -14.06 27.35
N LYS A 65 12.41 -12.98 26.97
CA LYS A 65 12.75 -12.19 25.78
C LYS A 65 12.32 -10.72 25.93
N VAL A 66 12.83 -9.87 25.04
CA VAL A 66 12.29 -8.52 24.76
C VAL A 66 11.79 -8.51 23.34
N VAL A 67 10.58 -8.00 23.13
CA VAL A 67 9.95 -7.82 21.81
C VAL A 67 10.02 -6.36 21.43
N ALA A 68 10.48 -6.06 20.22
CA ALA A 68 10.44 -4.74 19.64
C ALA A 68 9.36 -4.65 18.55
N THR A 69 8.53 -3.61 18.58
CA THR A 69 7.55 -3.30 17.55
C THR A 69 7.82 -1.91 16.97
N ASP A 70 7.25 -1.61 15.82
CA ASP A 70 7.06 -0.23 15.39
C ASP A 70 5.86 0.42 16.11
N TYR A 71 5.61 1.69 15.83
CA TYR A 71 4.49 2.44 16.43
C TYR A 71 3.09 1.96 15.97
N THR A 72 3.01 1.03 15.03
CA THR A 72 1.75 0.38 14.65
C THR A 72 1.53 -0.96 15.37
N GLY A 73 2.51 -1.40 16.16
CA GLY A 73 2.51 -2.70 16.83
C GLY A 73 3.03 -3.85 15.99
N THR A 74 3.56 -3.57 14.79
CA THR A 74 4.19 -4.61 13.97
C THR A 74 5.54 -4.99 14.57
N VAL A 75 5.75 -6.29 14.84
CA VAL A 75 7.03 -6.76 15.39
C VAL A 75 8.16 -6.55 14.39
N VAL A 76 9.19 -5.81 14.82
CA VAL A 76 10.40 -5.52 14.03
C VAL A 76 11.61 -6.31 14.49
N GLY A 77 11.57 -6.89 15.68
CA GLY A 77 12.64 -7.71 16.22
C GLY A 77 12.30 -8.36 17.55
N THR A 78 13.14 -9.30 17.97
CA THR A 78 13.03 -9.96 19.29
C THR A 78 14.43 -10.27 19.77
N VAL A 79 14.73 -9.95 21.03
CA VAL A 79 15.96 -10.34 21.71
C VAL A 79 15.65 -11.52 22.60
N PRO A 80 16.09 -12.73 22.25
CA PRO A 80 15.83 -13.96 23.01
C PRO A 80 16.86 -14.17 24.13
N SER A 81 16.68 -15.22 24.92
CA SER A 81 17.64 -15.67 25.95
C SER A 81 17.86 -14.65 27.08
N LEU A 82 16.78 -14.00 27.48
CA LEU A 82 16.72 -13.04 28.58
C LEU A 82 15.79 -13.56 29.69
N PRO A 83 16.16 -14.60 30.41
CA PRO A 83 15.29 -15.28 31.39
C PRO A 83 14.85 -14.32 32.50
N GLY A 84 13.53 -14.12 32.60
CA GLY A 84 12.94 -13.22 33.59
C GLY A 84 13.08 -11.73 33.25
N ALA A 85 13.45 -11.34 32.02
CA ALA A 85 13.61 -9.93 31.64
C ALA A 85 12.41 -9.09 32.11
N LYS A 86 12.64 -8.07 32.92
CA LYS A 86 11.59 -7.38 33.66
C LYS A 86 11.56 -5.90 33.35
N GLY A 87 12.36 -5.09 34.02
CA GLY A 87 12.44 -3.66 33.75
C GLY A 87 13.31 -3.32 32.54
N LEU A 88 12.97 -2.28 31.85
CA LEU A 88 13.64 -1.74 30.66
C LEU A 88 13.97 -0.27 30.89
N GLU A 89 15.11 0.20 30.37
CA GLU A 89 15.51 1.58 30.41
C GLU A 89 16.29 1.98 29.16
N LEU A 90 16.01 3.12 28.57
CA LEU A 90 16.73 3.65 27.42
C LEU A 90 17.89 4.55 27.83
N SER A 91 19.01 4.50 27.10
CA SER A 91 20.02 5.55 27.17
C SER A 91 19.44 6.90 26.71
N ALA A 92 20.00 8.02 27.20
CA ALA A 92 19.52 9.36 26.90
C ALA A 92 19.48 9.69 25.38
N ASP A 93 20.31 9.04 24.58
CA ASP A 93 20.35 9.17 23.12
C ASP A 93 19.45 8.13 22.41
N SER A 94 18.71 7.32 23.16
CA SER A 94 17.91 6.18 22.67
C SER A 94 18.69 5.14 21.86
N GLY A 95 20.01 5.18 21.86
CA GLY A 95 20.86 4.25 21.10
C GLY A 95 20.99 2.86 21.75
N THR A 96 20.76 2.78 23.06
CA THR A 96 20.88 1.53 23.83
C THR A 96 19.69 1.31 24.74
N LEU A 97 19.11 0.13 24.69
CA LEU A 97 18.14 -0.35 25.67
C LEU A 97 18.86 -1.20 26.70
N TYR A 98 18.65 -0.94 27.96
CA TYR A 98 19.11 -1.75 29.09
C TYR A 98 17.95 -2.59 29.64
N ALA A 99 18.10 -3.90 29.63
CA ALA A 99 17.11 -4.82 30.17
C ALA A 99 17.68 -5.50 31.44
N ALA A 100 16.95 -5.42 32.52
CA ALA A 100 17.28 -6.19 33.72
C ALA A 100 16.82 -7.63 33.57
N VAL A 101 17.75 -8.58 33.74
CA VAL A 101 17.55 -10.01 33.48
C VAL A 101 17.85 -10.79 34.77
N PRO A 102 16.87 -10.90 35.69
CA PRO A 102 17.04 -11.59 36.99
C PRO A 102 17.58 -13.00 36.84
N GLY A 103 17.01 -13.82 35.96
CA GLY A 103 17.44 -15.21 35.80
C GLY A 103 18.82 -15.40 35.17
N ALA A 104 19.53 -14.29 34.85
CA ALA A 104 20.91 -14.31 34.40
C ALA A 104 21.83 -13.47 35.29
N ASP A 105 21.35 -12.91 36.40
CA ASP A 105 22.07 -11.98 37.27
C ASP A 105 22.83 -10.90 36.49
N ALA A 106 22.13 -10.26 35.54
CA ALA A 106 22.79 -9.34 34.64
C ALA A 106 21.85 -8.20 34.16
N ILE A 107 22.46 -7.06 33.82
CA ILE A 107 21.86 -6.04 32.96
C ILE A 107 22.34 -6.31 31.53
N VAL A 108 21.45 -6.35 30.56
CA VAL A 108 21.76 -6.62 29.15
C VAL A 108 21.54 -5.36 28.32
N ALA A 109 22.57 -4.95 27.58
CA ALA A 109 22.49 -3.86 26.61
C ALA A 109 22.09 -4.38 25.22
N VAL A 110 21.12 -3.72 24.62
CA VAL A 110 20.58 -4.01 23.30
C VAL A 110 20.69 -2.75 22.44
N ASP A 111 21.24 -2.89 21.25
CA ASP A 111 21.23 -1.82 20.24
C ASP A 111 19.79 -1.63 19.74
N THR A 112 19.24 -0.43 19.90
CA THR A 112 17.84 -0.14 19.58
C THR A 112 17.58 -0.11 18.08
N ALA A 113 18.56 0.27 17.27
CA ALA A 113 18.42 0.33 15.80
C ALA A 113 18.38 -1.06 15.16
N THR A 114 19.14 -2.03 15.68
CA THR A 114 19.24 -3.39 15.14
C THR A 114 18.45 -4.43 15.91
N VAL A 115 18.00 -4.10 17.14
CA VAL A 115 17.33 -5.00 18.09
C VAL A 115 18.21 -6.23 18.38
N THR A 116 19.49 -5.98 18.67
CA THR A 116 20.45 -7.04 18.95
C THR A 116 21.19 -6.81 20.27
N GLU A 117 21.39 -7.86 21.06
CA GLU A 117 22.21 -7.79 22.25
C GLU A 117 23.64 -7.37 21.87
N THR A 118 24.16 -6.35 22.54
CA THR A 118 25.53 -5.85 22.33
C THR A 118 26.47 -6.22 23.47
N LYS A 119 25.96 -6.21 24.71
CA LYS A 119 26.77 -6.50 25.88
C LYS A 119 25.93 -7.00 27.05
N ARG A 120 26.55 -7.81 27.91
CA ARG A 120 26.01 -8.29 29.19
C ARG A 120 26.88 -7.80 30.32
N TYR A 121 26.27 -7.25 31.36
CA TYR A 121 26.91 -6.74 32.55
C TYR A 121 26.51 -7.60 33.73
N PRO A 122 27.34 -8.59 34.17
CA PRO A 122 27.03 -9.41 35.34
C PRO A 122 26.93 -8.54 36.60
N THR A 123 25.87 -8.70 37.37
CA THR A 123 25.64 -7.95 38.62
C THR A 123 26.10 -8.73 39.86
N GLY A 124 26.41 -10.01 39.73
CA GLY A 124 26.81 -10.90 40.77
C GLY A 124 25.79 -12.04 41.00
N GLU A 125 26.28 -13.20 41.44
CA GLU A 125 25.43 -14.39 41.62
C GLU A 125 24.33 -14.15 42.68
N GLY A 126 23.08 -14.45 42.34
CA GLY A 126 21.90 -14.31 43.19
C GLY A 126 21.45 -12.87 43.43
N THR A 127 21.86 -11.91 42.56
CA THR A 127 21.43 -10.52 42.70
C THR A 127 20.03 -10.29 42.19
N ASP A 128 19.53 -11.08 41.23
CA ASP A 128 18.19 -10.90 40.65
C ASP A 128 17.89 -9.45 40.31
N PRO A 129 18.67 -8.73 39.42
CA PRO A 129 18.44 -7.34 39.10
C PRO A 129 17.09 -7.15 38.38
N GLN A 130 16.34 -6.08 38.77
CA GLN A 130 15.02 -5.81 38.21
C GLN A 130 14.98 -4.34 37.71
N TYR A 131 14.10 -3.59 37.83
CA TYR A 131 13.76 -2.21 37.50
C TYR A 131 14.97 -1.25 37.32
N PRO A 132 15.59 -1.15 36.14
CA PRO A 132 16.67 -0.21 35.89
C PRO A 132 16.12 1.22 35.73
N ALA A 133 16.92 2.23 36.08
CA ALA A 133 16.60 3.64 35.90
C ALA A 133 17.88 4.46 35.78
N TRP A 134 17.96 5.40 34.84
CA TRP A 134 19.07 6.33 34.68
C TRP A 134 18.95 7.50 35.60
N ALA A 135 19.88 7.68 36.54
CA ALA A 135 19.98 8.89 37.35
C ALA A 135 21.45 9.31 37.53
N GLY A 136 21.72 10.61 37.46
CA GLY A 136 23.08 11.08 37.33
C GLY A 136 23.80 10.48 36.16
N ASP A 137 25.03 9.96 36.38
CA ASP A 137 25.85 9.36 35.32
C ASP A 137 25.82 7.82 35.35
N LYS A 138 24.86 7.21 36.07
CA LYS A 138 24.79 5.76 36.26
C LYS A 138 23.42 5.17 35.97
N LEU A 139 23.42 3.90 35.61
CA LEU A 139 22.22 3.08 35.59
C LEU A 139 22.03 2.48 37.02
N TRP A 140 20.98 2.82 37.66
CA TRP A 140 20.56 2.26 38.95
C TRP A 140 19.62 1.08 38.70
N PHE A 141 19.58 0.13 39.62
CA PHE A 141 18.66 -1.01 39.50
C PHE A 141 18.27 -1.53 40.89
N GLY A 142 17.01 -1.86 41.07
CA GLY A 142 16.55 -2.62 42.20
C GLY A 142 17.01 -4.07 42.07
N TYR A 143 17.41 -4.72 43.14
CA TYR A 143 17.83 -6.11 43.12
C TYR A 143 17.45 -6.84 44.42
N GLY A 144 17.49 -8.16 44.38
CA GLY A 144 17.31 -9.04 45.54
C GLY A 144 15.92 -9.67 45.64
N ALA A 145 15.89 -10.89 46.17
CA ALA A 145 14.69 -11.67 46.46
C ALA A 145 14.01 -11.22 47.73
N ALA A 146 12.88 -11.82 48.10
CA ALA A 146 12.12 -11.52 49.31
C ALA A 146 13.01 -11.45 50.57
N THR A 147 12.88 -10.38 51.34
CA THR A 147 13.62 -10.00 52.54
C THR A 147 15.07 -9.50 52.34
N GLN A 148 15.55 -9.45 51.11
CA GLN A 148 16.94 -9.06 50.78
C GLN A 148 17.04 -7.98 49.68
N GLY A 149 15.98 -7.27 49.43
CA GLY A 149 15.96 -6.22 48.42
C GLY A 149 16.89 -5.03 48.73
N ASN A 150 17.57 -4.48 47.73
CA ASN A 150 18.41 -3.31 47.82
C ASN A 150 18.56 -2.64 46.46
N ILE A 151 19.35 -1.57 46.40
CA ILE A 151 19.65 -0.79 45.21
C ILE A 151 21.12 -1.03 44.84
N GLY A 152 21.37 -1.30 43.56
CA GLY A 152 22.68 -1.35 42.90
C GLY A 152 22.84 -0.26 41.88
N SER A 153 24.06 -0.02 41.45
CA SER A 153 24.37 0.85 40.32
C SER A 153 25.37 0.21 39.34
N LEU A 154 25.24 0.54 38.09
CA LEU A 154 26.12 0.15 36.98
C LEU A 154 26.66 1.43 36.31
N ASP A 155 27.97 1.62 36.40
CA ASP A 155 28.68 2.66 35.68
C ASP A 155 29.27 2.09 34.38
N VAL A 156 28.80 2.58 33.24
CA VAL A 156 29.24 2.16 31.90
C VAL A 156 30.09 3.21 31.21
N SER A 157 30.47 4.30 31.89
CA SER A 157 31.22 5.42 31.32
C SER A 157 32.68 5.07 31.02
N GLY A 158 33.25 4.09 31.75
CA GLY A 158 34.61 3.63 31.57
C GLY A 158 34.76 2.45 30.61
N ALA A 159 36.00 2.13 30.24
CA ALA A 159 36.30 0.93 29.44
C ALA A 159 35.89 -0.35 30.17
N ASP A 160 36.06 -0.37 31.49
CA ASP A 160 35.65 -1.46 32.38
C ASP A 160 34.41 -1.02 33.18
N PRO A 161 33.22 -1.55 32.89
CA PRO A 161 32.00 -1.22 33.64
C PRO A 161 32.10 -1.65 35.11
N VAL A 162 31.58 -0.79 35.99
CA VAL A 162 31.64 -1.00 37.43
C VAL A 162 30.24 -1.21 38.01
N VAL A 163 30.00 -2.35 38.61
CA VAL A 163 28.81 -2.63 39.41
C VAL A 163 29.08 -2.40 40.87
N VAL A 164 28.23 -1.61 41.55
CA VAL A 164 28.28 -1.40 42.98
C VAL A 164 26.95 -1.79 43.60
N LEU A 165 26.95 -2.76 44.46
CA LEU A 165 25.78 -3.23 45.18
C LEU A 165 25.66 -2.55 46.56
N ASN A 166 24.53 -2.78 47.26
CA ASN A 166 24.27 -2.35 48.62
C ASN A 166 24.38 -0.80 48.82
N GLN A 167 23.78 -0.06 47.94
CA GLN A 167 23.75 1.41 47.95
C GLN A 167 22.95 1.98 49.09
N GLU A 168 22.09 1.16 49.74
CA GLU A 168 21.41 1.51 51.00
C GLU A 168 21.73 0.49 52.11
N PRO A 169 22.87 0.60 52.78
CA PRO A 169 23.33 -0.38 53.76
C PRO A 169 22.49 -0.43 55.04
N ASN A 170 21.76 0.64 55.37
CA ASN A 170 20.97 0.75 56.59
C ASN A 170 19.48 0.38 56.41
N ARG A 171 19.08 0.03 55.22
CA ARG A 171 17.69 -0.37 54.93
C ARG A 171 17.71 -1.57 53.98
N THR A 172 16.99 -2.61 54.35
CA THR A 172 16.72 -3.74 53.48
C THR A 172 15.29 -3.61 52.96
N TRP A 173 15.15 -3.43 51.70
CA TRP A 173 13.87 -3.54 51.01
C TRP A 173 13.36 -4.98 51.12
N TYR A 174 12.05 -5.15 51.16
CA TYR A 174 11.52 -6.56 51.20
C TYR A 174 11.88 -7.35 49.96
N ALA A 175 11.85 -6.71 48.79
CA ALA A 175 12.33 -7.27 47.52
C ALA A 175 12.95 -6.14 46.70
N ALA A 176 13.41 -6.45 45.51
CA ALA A 176 13.90 -5.44 44.56
C ALA A 176 12.91 -4.26 44.44
N PRO A 177 13.27 -3.04 44.82
CA PRO A 177 12.39 -1.89 44.66
C PRO A 177 12.25 -1.51 43.18
N VAL A 178 11.05 -1.06 42.75
CA VAL A 178 10.90 -0.35 41.49
C VAL A 178 11.59 1.02 41.64
N LEU A 179 12.31 1.40 40.59
CA LEU A 179 13.04 2.67 40.54
C LEU A 179 12.47 3.53 39.43
N GLU A 180 12.42 4.85 39.69
CA GLU A 180 11.93 5.83 38.74
C GLU A 180 12.75 7.12 38.80
N THR A 181 12.90 7.77 37.63
CA THR A 181 13.64 9.00 37.42
C THR A 181 12.95 9.90 36.43
N THR A 182 13.38 11.15 36.33
CA THR A 182 12.91 12.07 35.28
C THR A 182 14.07 12.94 34.78
N SER A 183 14.03 13.28 33.49
CA SER A 183 15.06 14.13 32.89
C SER A 183 15.15 15.53 33.47
N GLY A 184 14.06 16.08 34.02
CA GLY A 184 14.04 17.40 34.63
C GLY A 184 14.64 17.44 36.04
N ALA A 185 14.79 16.27 36.70
CA ALA A 185 15.47 16.11 37.98
C ALA A 185 16.47 14.95 37.94
N PRO A 186 17.55 15.04 37.11
CA PRO A 186 18.38 13.91 36.75
C PRO A 186 19.15 13.26 37.89
N ASN A 187 19.27 13.92 39.04
CA ASN A 187 19.91 13.38 40.24
C ASN A 187 18.91 12.85 41.28
N THR A 188 17.62 12.88 40.99
CA THR A 188 16.58 12.37 41.87
C THR A 188 16.21 10.96 41.49
N LEU A 189 16.39 9.99 42.39
CA LEU A 189 15.98 8.61 42.21
C LEU A 189 14.87 8.30 43.24
N VAL A 190 13.70 7.88 42.77
CA VAL A 190 12.62 7.42 43.65
C VAL A 190 12.55 5.90 43.61
N ALA A 191 12.36 5.31 44.77
CA ALA A 191 12.23 3.86 44.92
C ALA A 191 10.91 3.52 45.62
N GLY A 192 10.23 2.48 45.16
CA GLY A 192 9.00 1.98 45.76
C GLY A 192 9.00 0.45 45.86
N ILE A 193 8.38 -0.10 46.90
CA ILE A 193 8.25 -1.56 47.02
C ILE A 193 6.93 -2.05 46.45
N LYS A 194 6.97 -2.94 45.49
CA LYS A 194 5.79 -3.57 44.88
C LYS A 194 5.21 -4.66 45.76
N ASP A 195 3.93 -4.93 45.61
CA ASP A 195 3.22 -6.07 46.17
C ASP A 195 3.21 -6.18 47.71
N LEU A 196 3.41 -5.04 48.43
CA LEU A 196 3.29 -4.99 49.86
C LEU A 196 2.11 -4.10 50.34
N SER A 197 1.64 -4.39 51.57
CA SER A 197 0.61 -3.65 52.27
C SER A 197 1.04 -3.37 53.72
N PRO A 198 1.26 -2.11 54.11
CA PRO A 198 1.35 -0.93 53.25
C PRO A 198 2.62 -0.98 52.33
N PHE A 199 2.59 -0.25 51.22
CA PHE A 199 3.80 -0.01 50.45
C PHE A 199 4.66 1.10 51.10
N SER A 200 5.92 1.20 50.73
CA SER A 200 6.79 2.30 51.13
C SER A 200 7.57 2.87 49.96
N LEU A 201 7.86 4.17 50.04
CA LEU A 201 8.67 4.94 49.09
C LEU A 201 9.94 5.44 49.76
N ALA A 202 10.96 5.73 48.99
CA ALA A 202 12.11 6.50 49.39
C ALA A 202 12.62 7.34 48.22
N VAL A 203 13.19 8.50 48.52
CA VAL A 203 13.82 9.42 47.58
C VAL A 203 15.31 9.51 47.88
N TYR A 204 16.12 9.48 46.85
CA TYR A 204 17.58 9.55 46.95
C TYR A 204 18.12 10.66 46.06
N ASP A 205 19.12 11.39 46.56
CA ASP A 205 20.02 12.18 45.75
C ASP A 205 21.22 11.32 45.34
N VAL A 206 21.41 11.20 44.03
CA VAL A 206 22.50 10.40 43.45
C VAL A 206 23.61 11.23 42.82
N SER A 207 23.62 12.55 43.01
CA SER A 207 24.59 13.48 42.46
C SER A 207 26.05 13.19 42.86
N SER A 208 26.26 12.53 43.98
CA SER A 208 27.58 12.11 44.45
C SER A 208 28.05 10.76 43.85
N GLY A 209 27.21 10.09 43.03
CA GLY A 209 27.43 8.77 42.52
C GLY A 209 27.15 7.64 43.52
N THR A 210 26.53 7.98 44.69
CA THR A 210 25.99 7.06 45.71
C THR A 210 24.58 7.47 46.06
N ALA A 211 23.72 6.49 46.46
CA ALA A 211 22.34 6.79 46.81
C ALA A 211 22.24 7.41 48.22
N ALA A 212 22.15 8.73 48.28
CA ALA A 212 21.95 9.44 49.55
C ALA A 212 20.45 9.65 49.80
N LYS A 213 19.86 8.94 50.77
CA LYS A 213 18.43 9.02 51.04
C LYS A 213 18.07 10.40 51.60
N THR A 214 17.13 11.10 50.93
CA THR A 214 16.62 12.44 51.30
C THR A 214 15.26 12.37 51.94
N ALA A 215 14.39 11.44 51.54
CA ALA A 215 13.09 11.21 52.11
C ALA A 215 12.73 9.71 52.18
N SER A 216 11.87 9.33 53.12
CA SER A 216 11.27 8.00 53.18
C SER A 216 9.90 8.06 53.86
N GLY A 217 8.96 7.31 53.33
CA GLY A 217 7.60 7.33 53.82
C GLY A 217 6.65 6.56 52.91
N PRO A 218 5.38 6.77 53.10
CA PRO A 218 4.77 7.45 54.23
C PRO A 218 4.98 6.65 55.52
N ASP A 219 5.02 7.34 56.65
CA ASP A 219 5.12 6.71 57.96
C ASP A 219 3.86 5.87 58.25
N THR A 220 4.00 4.83 59.08
CA THR A 220 2.98 3.80 59.34
C THR A 220 1.64 4.28 59.90
N ASP A 221 1.56 5.53 60.37
CA ASP A 221 0.33 6.12 60.92
C ASP A 221 -0.60 6.74 59.86
N ASP A 222 -0.05 7.07 58.67
CA ASP A 222 -0.81 7.49 57.49
C ASP A 222 -0.78 6.37 56.45
N TYR A 223 -1.87 5.63 56.32
CA TYR A 223 -2.01 4.51 55.41
C TYR A 223 -1.94 4.97 53.95
N ALA A 224 -0.75 4.97 53.41
CA ALA A 224 -0.48 5.48 52.06
C ALA A 224 -1.06 4.66 50.92
N GLY A 225 -1.46 3.43 51.20
CA GLY A 225 -1.98 2.52 50.23
C GLY A 225 -1.34 1.14 50.30
N SER A 226 -1.88 0.23 49.51
CA SER A 226 -1.40 -1.18 49.47
C SER A 226 -1.19 -1.62 48.07
N ASN A 227 -0.21 -2.51 47.92
CA ASN A 227 0.00 -3.21 46.67
C ASN A 227 0.38 -2.26 45.53
N LEU A 228 1.50 -1.57 45.68
CA LEU A 228 2.07 -0.71 44.62
C LEU A 228 2.27 -1.53 43.34
N GLN A 229 1.72 -1.05 42.26
CA GLN A 229 1.84 -1.65 40.95
C GLN A 229 2.81 -0.89 40.05
N ASP A 230 2.80 0.45 40.16
CA ASP A 230 3.57 1.34 39.30
C ASP A 230 3.77 2.70 39.96
N LEU A 231 4.76 3.48 39.47
CA LEU A 231 4.98 4.88 39.88
C LEU A 231 5.62 5.68 38.75
N ALA A 232 5.33 6.96 38.70
CA ALA A 232 5.91 7.91 37.74
C ALA A 232 6.24 9.24 38.42
N LEU A 233 7.27 9.96 37.93
CA LEU A 233 7.65 11.29 38.44
C LEU A 233 7.09 12.38 37.52
N SER A 234 6.70 13.50 38.16
CA SER A 234 6.43 14.75 37.44
C SER A 234 7.69 15.19 36.66
N PRO A 235 7.56 15.86 35.49
CA PRO A 235 8.70 16.24 34.67
C PRO A 235 9.75 17.09 35.40
N ASP A 236 9.35 17.87 36.39
CA ASP A 236 10.24 18.66 37.24
C ASP A 236 10.81 17.90 38.47
N GLY A 237 10.41 16.64 38.65
CA GLY A 237 10.81 15.78 39.75
C GLY A 237 10.26 16.16 41.11
N SER A 238 9.31 17.09 41.18
CA SER A 238 8.76 17.59 42.47
C SER A 238 7.72 16.67 43.09
N GLN A 239 7.10 15.80 42.27
CA GLN A 239 6.04 14.88 42.69
C GLN A 239 6.29 13.47 42.15
N VAL A 240 5.86 12.46 42.92
CA VAL A 240 5.70 11.09 42.50
C VAL A 240 4.23 10.70 42.56
N VAL A 241 3.74 10.12 41.47
CA VAL A 241 2.38 9.58 41.37
C VAL A 241 2.46 8.05 41.43
N THR A 242 1.58 7.43 42.21
CA THR A 242 1.55 5.99 42.43
C THR A 242 0.27 5.35 41.88
N ALA A 243 0.39 4.22 41.24
CA ALA A 243 -0.69 3.30 41.00
C ALA A 243 -0.63 2.18 42.03
N SER A 244 -1.63 2.07 42.91
CA SER A 244 -1.67 1.07 43.96
C SER A 244 -3.05 0.44 44.11
N GLY A 245 -3.10 -0.82 44.55
CA GLY A 245 -4.36 -1.55 44.62
C GLY A 245 -5.38 -1.00 45.62
N TYR A 246 -4.98 -0.09 46.49
CA TYR A 246 -5.83 0.65 47.39
C TYR A 246 -5.09 1.93 47.85
N PRO A 247 -5.76 3.10 48.03
CA PRO A 247 -7.15 3.36 47.61
C PRO A 247 -7.33 3.39 46.10
N TYR A 248 -8.57 3.28 45.61
CA TYR A 248 -8.87 3.26 44.15
C TYR A 248 -8.75 4.67 43.55
N ASN A 249 -7.55 5.23 43.65
CA ASN A 249 -7.11 6.45 42.98
C ASN A 249 -5.59 6.44 42.84
N HIS A 250 -5.05 7.25 41.95
CA HIS A 250 -3.61 7.45 41.86
C HIS A 250 -3.21 8.57 42.84
N GLN A 251 -2.41 8.21 43.84
CA GLN A 251 -1.98 9.13 44.85
C GLN A 251 -0.75 9.92 44.42
N VAL A 252 -0.70 11.19 44.82
CA VAL A 252 0.42 12.11 44.55
C VAL A 252 1.14 12.40 45.84
N PHE A 253 2.47 12.28 45.83
CA PHE A 253 3.34 12.61 46.97
C PHE A 253 4.43 13.59 46.54
N LYS A 254 4.82 14.51 47.41
CA LYS A 254 5.99 15.37 47.19
C LYS A 254 7.26 14.54 47.30
N THR A 255 8.20 14.73 46.40
CA THR A 255 9.50 14.05 46.50
C THR A 255 10.38 14.57 47.59
N SER A 256 10.13 15.81 48.09
CA SER A 256 10.90 16.45 49.18
C SER A 256 10.75 15.74 50.52
N ASP A 257 9.59 15.20 50.84
CA ASP A 257 9.28 14.68 52.17
C ASP A 257 8.28 13.50 52.17
N LEU A 258 7.79 13.10 50.97
CA LEU A 258 6.79 12.06 50.73
C LEU A 258 5.44 12.31 51.45
N THR A 259 5.11 13.57 51.75
CA THR A 259 3.76 13.96 52.14
C THR A 259 2.80 13.90 50.97
N GLN A 260 1.55 13.48 51.22
CA GLN A 260 0.52 13.44 50.19
C GLN A 260 0.20 14.86 49.69
N ASP A 261 0.14 15.04 48.36
CA ASP A 261 -0.05 16.32 47.68
C ASP A 261 -1.25 16.32 46.72
N GLY A 262 -2.08 15.30 46.76
CA GLY A 262 -3.26 15.19 45.93
C GLY A 262 -3.58 13.78 45.48
N VAL A 263 -4.55 13.70 44.59
CA VAL A 263 -4.97 12.43 43.96
C VAL A 263 -5.49 12.68 42.54
N TYR A 264 -5.30 11.72 41.68
CA TYR A 264 -6.02 11.59 40.40
C TYR A 264 -7.09 10.52 40.58
N PRO A 265 -8.39 10.88 40.61
CA PRO A 265 -9.46 9.95 40.92
C PRO A 265 -9.59 8.87 39.80
N SER A 266 -9.51 7.61 40.18
CA SER A 266 -9.86 6.47 39.34
C SER A 266 -10.75 5.54 40.13
N THR A 267 -11.84 5.06 39.57
CA THR A 267 -12.88 4.36 40.35
C THR A 267 -12.57 2.86 40.53
N HIS A 268 -11.46 2.38 40.01
CA HIS A 268 -11.08 0.98 39.96
C HIS A 268 -9.61 0.80 40.33
N TYR A 269 -9.18 -0.47 40.41
CA TYR A 269 -7.84 -0.88 40.84
C TYR A 269 -6.74 -0.26 39.98
N PRO A 270 -5.93 0.71 40.45
CA PRO A 270 -4.84 1.30 39.71
C PRO A 270 -3.74 0.28 39.39
N THR A 271 -3.33 0.20 38.15
CA THR A 271 -2.31 -0.77 37.67
C THR A 271 -1.12 -0.11 37.01
N ALA A 272 -1.29 1.07 36.42
CA ALA A 272 -0.23 1.77 35.72
C ALA A 272 -0.40 3.28 35.84
N VAL A 273 0.72 4.00 35.80
CA VAL A 273 0.73 5.47 35.71
C VAL A 273 1.95 5.90 34.89
N GLU A 274 1.75 6.87 34.01
CA GLU A 274 2.82 7.45 33.22
C GLU A 274 2.56 8.95 33.04
N ILE A 275 3.60 9.77 33.05
CA ILE A 275 3.49 11.22 32.94
C ILE A 275 4.20 11.71 31.68
N ALA A 276 3.45 12.41 30.85
CA ALA A 276 3.98 13.02 29.63
C ALA A 276 4.96 14.18 29.94
N PRO A 277 5.84 14.57 29.00
CA PRO A 277 6.74 15.72 29.16
C PRO A 277 6.06 17.05 29.52
N ASP A 278 4.81 17.26 29.08
CA ASP A 278 4.01 18.44 29.45
C ASP A 278 3.37 18.35 30.89
N GLY A 279 3.50 17.20 31.54
CA GLY A 279 2.92 16.90 32.84
C GLY A 279 1.54 16.23 32.79
N THR A 280 0.99 15.97 31.61
CA THR A 280 -0.27 15.20 31.48
C THR A 280 -0.11 13.81 32.06
N VAL A 281 -1.00 13.42 32.99
CA VAL A 281 -0.96 12.13 33.67
C VAL A 281 -1.89 11.14 33.01
N ALA A 282 -1.34 10.00 32.59
CA ALA A 282 -2.10 8.83 32.17
C ALA A 282 -2.24 7.85 33.35
N ALA A 283 -3.46 7.64 33.80
CA ALA A 283 -3.81 6.80 34.95
C ALA A 283 -4.54 5.52 34.44
N GLY A 284 -3.87 4.38 34.48
CA GLY A 284 -4.36 3.09 34.05
C GLY A 284 -4.97 2.25 35.14
N VAL A 285 -6.08 1.55 34.87
CA VAL A 285 -6.79 0.73 35.86
C VAL A 285 -7.15 -0.66 35.31
N ASP A 286 -7.31 -1.61 36.21
CA ASP A 286 -7.91 -2.91 35.93
C ASP A 286 -9.43 -2.79 36.04
N ASN A 287 -10.13 -2.77 34.91
CA ASN A 287 -11.59 -2.67 34.86
C ASN A 287 -12.15 -3.34 33.59
N TRP A 288 -13.31 -3.95 33.71
CA TRP A 288 -13.97 -4.74 32.66
C TRP A 288 -15.08 -3.98 31.89
N SER A 289 -15.65 -2.92 32.48
CA SER A 289 -16.88 -2.33 31.99
C SER A 289 -16.86 -0.81 31.82
N GLU A 290 -15.82 -0.17 32.32
CA GLU A 290 -15.67 1.28 32.31
C GLU A 290 -14.41 1.66 31.54
N PRO A 291 -14.14 2.98 31.35
CA PRO A 291 -12.84 3.39 30.81
C PRO A 291 -11.69 2.85 31.67
N VAL A 292 -10.60 2.47 31.00
CA VAL A 292 -9.43 1.84 31.64
C VAL A 292 -8.21 2.75 31.67
N VAL A 293 -8.23 3.87 30.93
CA VAL A 293 -7.23 4.94 31.03
C VAL A 293 -7.93 6.28 31.21
N TYR A 294 -7.46 7.06 32.18
CA TYR A 294 -7.92 8.43 32.50
C TYR A 294 -6.75 9.38 32.29
N LEU A 295 -6.96 10.45 31.53
CA LEU A 295 -5.95 11.48 31.30
C LEU A 295 -6.28 12.73 32.07
N TYR A 296 -5.30 13.28 32.79
CA TYR A 296 -5.46 14.47 33.63
C TYR A 296 -4.43 15.53 33.26
N GLU A 297 -4.85 16.80 33.32
CA GLU A 297 -3.89 17.89 33.44
C GLU A 297 -3.21 17.85 34.82
N PRO A 298 -1.99 18.40 34.97
CA PRO A 298 -1.29 18.45 36.26
C PRO A 298 -2.16 19.02 37.38
N GLY A 299 -2.33 18.26 38.45
CA GLY A 299 -3.12 18.67 39.63
C GLY A 299 -4.64 18.68 39.44
N ALA A 300 -5.16 18.32 38.28
CA ALA A 300 -6.60 18.27 38.06
C ALA A 300 -7.22 16.99 38.67
N THR A 301 -8.47 17.14 39.20
CA THR A 301 -9.24 16.00 39.72
C THR A 301 -10.34 15.50 38.77
N THR A 302 -10.46 16.14 37.62
CA THR A 302 -11.40 15.73 36.56
C THR A 302 -10.58 15.36 35.33
N PRO A 303 -10.77 14.16 34.75
CA PRO A 303 -10.01 13.78 33.60
C PRO A 303 -10.46 14.59 32.38
N ILE A 304 -9.48 15.04 31.58
CA ILE A 304 -9.72 15.69 30.27
C ILE A 304 -10.23 14.70 29.25
N ARG A 305 -9.79 13.45 29.36
CA ARG A 305 -10.18 12.34 28.46
C ARG A 305 -10.19 11.01 29.21
N THR A 306 -10.97 10.08 28.67
CA THR A 306 -10.95 8.68 29.10
C THR A 306 -10.93 7.78 27.89
N HIS A 307 -10.26 6.64 28.00
CA HIS A 307 -10.20 5.64 26.94
C HIS A 307 -10.68 4.29 27.47
N ALA A 308 -11.49 3.62 26.66
CA ALA A 308 -11.98 2.26 26.87
C ALA A 308 -11.60 1.42 25.66
N PHE A 309 -10.96 0.29 25.89
CA PHE A 309 -10.53 -0.61 24.81
C PHE A 309 -11.37 -1.87 24.85
N SER A 310 -12.06 -2.18 23.75
CA SER A 310 -12.83 -3.42 23.67
C SER A 310 -11.93 -4.64 23.83
N ASP A 311 -12.36 -5.58 24.66
CA ASP A 311 -11.74 -6.92 24.73
C ASP A 311 -11.89 -7.63 23.39
N ASN A 312 -10.81 -8.27 22.91
CA ASN A 312 -10.82 -9.02 21.67
C ASN A 312 -11.74 -10.24 21.70
N SER A 313 -12.12 -10.72 22.90
CA SER A 313 -13.12 -11.77 23.07
C SER A 313 -14.58 -11.27 22.91
N GLY A 314 -14.78 -9.94 22.85
CA GLY A 314 -16.11 -9.30 22.78
C GLY A 314 -16.88 -9.28 24.11
N PHE A 315 -16.25 -9.60 25.22
CA PHE A 315 -16.83 -9.58 26.58
C PHE A 315 -16.15 -8.53 27.47
N GLY A 316 -16.55 -7.28 27.35
CA GLY A 316 -16.05 -6.19 28.21
C GLY A 316 -14.85 -5.44 27.63
N ASN A 317 -14.04 -4.85 28.48
CA ASN A 317 -12.85 -4.06 28.11
C ASN A 317 -11.57 -4.82 28.39
N GLY A 318 -10.53 -4.56 27.58
CA GLY A 318 -9.16 -4.97 27.88
C GLY A 318 -8.65 -4.21 29.10
N ARG A 319 -8.05 -4.92 30.08
CA ARG A 319 -7.54 -4.37 31.34
C ARG A 319 -6.11 -3.90 31.17
N VAL A 320 -5.75 -2.72 31.70
CA VAL A 320 -4.37 -2.23 31.67
C VAL A 320 -3.48 -3.09 32.57
N VAL A 321 -2.37 -3.59 32.03
CA VAL A 321 -1.40 -4.39 32.82
C VAL A 321 -0.57 -3.45 33.73
N PRO A 322 0.01 -3.96 34.84
CA PRO A 322 0.92 -3.19 35.67
C PRO A 322 2.11 -2.63 34.86
N GLY A 323 2.36 -1.30 34.96
CA GLY A 323 3.41 -0.63 34.19
C GLY A 323 3.17 -0.62 32.67
N GLY A 324 1.93 -0.78 32.22
CA GLY A 324 1.61 -0.96 30.80
C GLY A 324 1.27 0.34 30.06
N LEU A 325 1.84 1.49 30.42
CA LEU A 325 1.64 2.78 29.79
C LEU A 325 2.98 3.37 29.35
N ALA A 326 3.02 3.99 28.18
CA ALA A 326 4.19 4.76 27.73
C ALA A 326 3.79 5.84 26.72
N TRP A 327 4.31 7.06 26.90
CA TRP A 327 4.13 8.19 25.98
C TRP A 327 5.22 8.20 24.91
N THR A 328 4.88 8.74 23.72
CA THR A 328 5.93 9.22 22.84
C THR A 328 6.58 10.48 23.39
N PRO A 329 7.88 10.72 23.15
CA PRO A 329 8.54 11.94 23.62
C PRO A 329 7.93 13.26 23.10
N ASP A 330 7.20 13.20 21.98
CA ASP A 330 6.48 14.31 21.36
C ASP A 330 4.99 14.37 21.77
N GLU A 331 4.56 13.51 22.72
CA GLU A 331 3.20 13.44 23.27
C GLU A 331 2.12 13.10 22.25
N SER A 332 2.51 12.81 21.01
CA SER A 332 1.56 12.56 19.92
C SER A 332 0.84 11.20 20.04
N ARG A 333 1.36 10.28 20.89
CA ARG A 333 0.76 8.98 21.14
C ARG A 333 0.94 8.53 22.58
N LEU A 334 -0.07 7.80 23.04
CA LEU A 334 -0.01 6.98 24.23
C LEU A 334 -0.11 5.50 23.82
N PHE A 335 0.84 4.72 24.26
CA PHE A 335 0.83 3.26 24.11
C PHE A 335 0.31 2.63 25.40
N VAL A 336 -0.60 1.66 25.25
CA VAL A 336 -1.22 0.97 26.37
C VAL A 336 -1.16 -0.54 26.13
N ILE A 337 -0.59 -1.29 27.05
CA ILE A 337 -0.68 -2.75 27.02
C ILE A 337 -1.91 -3.17 27.81
N THR A 338 -2.81 -3.87 27.14
CA THR A 338 -3.99 -4.47 27.75
C THR A 338 -3.92 -5.99 27.71
N THR A 339 -4.50 -6.63 28.72
CA THR A 339 -4.76 -8.09 28.70
C THR A 339 -6.26 -8.32 28.60
N ASP A 340 -6.64 -9.34 27.82
CA ASP A 340 -8.02 -9.76 27.67
C ASP A 340 -8.37 -10.93 28.58
N SER A 341 -9.63 -11.38 28.55
CA SER A 341 -10.13 -12.48 29.34
C SER A 341 -9.48 -13.83 29.00
N ASP A 342 -8.93 -13.97 27.80
CA ASP A 342 -8.24 -15.18 27.30
C ASP A 342 -6.75 -15.17 27.66
N GLY A 343 -6.26 -14.12 28.32
CA GLY A 343 -4.87 -13.96 28.75
C GLY A 343 -3.92 -13.50 27.64
N GLY A 344 -4.46 -13.02 26.50
CA GLY A 344 -3.68 -12.40 25.44
C GLY A 344 -3.25 -10.98 25.79
N PHE A 345 -2.15 -10.52 25.19
CA PHE A 345 -1.64 -9.16 25.35
C PHE A 345 -1.81 -8.39 24.07
N THR A 346 -2.36 -7.18 24.18
CA THR A 346 -2.62 -6.29 23.05
C THR A 346 -1.99 -4.93 23.30
N LEU A 347 -1.17 -4.48 22.34
CA LEU A 347 -0.72 -3.10 22.29
C LEU A 347 -1.83 -2.24 21.68
N ARG A 348 -2.28 -1.24 22.43
CA ARG A 348 -3.20 -0.20 21.99
C ARG A 348 -2.41 1.06 21.69
N VAL A 349 -2.67 1.69 20.57
CA VAL A 349 -2.01 2.92 20.14
C VAL A 349 -3.07 4.02 20.08
N VAL A 350 -3.00 4.97 20.98
CA VAL A 350 -3.90 6.12 21.03
C VAL A 350 -3.18 7.33 20.44
N ALA A 351 -3.59 7.77 19.26
CA ALA A 351 -3.05 8.98 18.64
C ALA A 351 -3.77 10.22 19.16
N ASP A 352 -3.05 11.32 19.35
CA ASP A 352 -3.56 12.57 19.91
C ASP A 352 -4.44 12.35 21.17
N PRO A 353 -3.93 11.67 22.22
CA PRO A 353 -4.74 11.09 23.28
C PRO A 353 -5.49 12.14 24.11
N THR A 354 -5.01 13.37 24.17
CA THR A 354 -5.63 14.51 24.92
C THR A 354 -6.69 15.24 24.10
N ARG A 355 -6.71 15.08 22.75
CA ARG A 355 -7.60 15.83 21.87
C ARG A 355 -8.85 15.04 21.49
N VAL A 356 -9.97 15.75 21.33
CA VAL A 356 -11.22 15.15 20.85
C VAL A 356 -11.10 14.83 19.37
N ALA A 357 -11.49 13.61 18.99
CA ALA A 357 -11.49 13.19 17.59
C ALA A 357 -12.40 14.09 16.74
N THR A 358 -11.94 14.38 15.53
CA THR A 358 -12.73 15.04 14.49
C THR A 358 -12.84 14.16 13.25
N ALA A 359 -13.86 14.40 12.43
CA ALA A 359 -13.97 13.79 11.12
C ALA A 359 -14.42 14.82 10.09
N VAL A 360 -13.78 14.82 8.91
CA VAL A 360 -14.13 15.71 7.80
C VAL A 360 -14.86 14.92 6.72
N THR A 361 -16.06 15.37 6.36
CA THR A 361 -16.80 14.90 5.19
C THR A 361 -16.74 15.95 4.09
N VAL A 362 -16.59 15.51 2.84
CA VAL A 362 -16.60 16.37 1.65
C VAL A 362 -17.70 15.85 0.73
N ASP A 363 -18.54 16.74 0.21
CA ASP A 363 -19.62 16.43 -0.71
C ASP A 363 -19.49 17.35 -1.94
N ALA A 364 -18.90 16.79 -2.98
CA ALA A 364 -18.76 17.42 -4.28
C ALA A 364 -19.79 16.83 -5.26
N PRO A 365 -20.32 17.60 -6.21
CA PRO A 365 -21.24 17.07 -7.22
C PRO A 365 -20.59 15.90 -8.00
N ALA A 366 -21.30 14.81 -8.24
CA ALA A 366 -20.78 13.66 -8.99
C ALA A 366 -20.22 14.08 -10.38
N THR A 367 -20.80 15.11 -11.01
CA THR A 367 -20.38 15.64 -12.31
C THR A 367 -20.41 17.16 -12.34
N ALA A 368 -19.50 17.77 -13.11
CA ALA A 368 -19.46 19.21 -13.35
C ALA A 368 -19.03 19.54 -14.79
N THR A 369 -19.26 20.77 -15.19
CA THR A 369 -18.81 21.29 -16.49
C THR A 369 -17.47 22.00 -16.30
N ARG A 370 -16.47 21.69 -17.13
CA ARG A 370 -15.18 22.38 -17.11
C ARG A 370 -15.32 23.89 -17.28
N ALA A 371 -14.54 24.65 -16.50
CA ALA A 371 -14.56 26.13 -16.50
C ALA A 371 -15.95 26.75 -16.18
N LYS A 372 -16.76 26.03 -15.41
CA LYS A 372 -17.98 26.53 -14.79
C LYS A 372 -17.87 26.36 -13.28
N GLU A 373 -18.44 27.33 -12.56
CA GLU A 373 -18.48 27.29 -11.09
C GLU A 373 -19.29 26.08 -10.62
N LEU A 374 -18.76 25.40 -9.60
CA LEU A 374 -19.44 24.38 -8.80
C LEU A 374 -19.33 24.74 -7.31
N THR A 375 -20.21 24.19 -6.52
CA THR A 375 -20.18 24.32 -5.06
C THR A 375 -19.84 22.94 -4.46
N VAL A 376 -18.90 22.96 -3.49
CA VAL A 376 -18.57 21.81 -2.66
C VAL A 376 -19.02 22.16 -1.24
N THR A 377 -19.66 21.21 -0.58
CA THR A 377 -20.11 21.32 0.82
C THR A 377 -19.47 20.23 1.64
N GLY A 378 -19.55 20.35 2.96
CA GLY A 378 -19.08 19.33 3.86
C GLY A 378 -19.25 19.72 5.31
N LYS A 379 -18.78 18.85 6.18
CA LYS A 379 -18.87 19.04 7.61
C LYS A 379 -17.62 18.51 8.32
N VAL A 380 -17.15 19.27 9.30
CA VAL A 380 -16.24 18.79 10.34
C VAL A 380 -17.11 18.40 11.54
N THR A 381 -17.01 17.17 12.01
CA THR A 381 -17.77 16.69 13.17
C THR A 381 -16.85 16.43 14.35
N SER A 382 -17.30 16.75 15.54
CA SER A 382 -16.64 16.50 16.83
C SER A 382 -17.70 16.38 17.92
N ASN A 383 -17.34 15.78 19.04
CA ASN A 383 -18.17 15.75 20.25
C ASN A 383 -18.03 17.05 21.09
N LEU A 384 -17.06 17.91 20.74
CA LEU A 384 -16.84 19.21 21.35
C LEU A 384 -17.12 20.31 20.31
N ALA A 385 -17.59 21.46 20.73
CA ALA A 385 -17.89 22.59 19.86
C ALA A 385 -16.60 23.23 19.33
N PHE A 386 -16.57 23.54 18.03
CA PHE A 386 -15.41 24.21 17.44
C PHE A 386 -15.26 25.65 17.90
N PRO A 387 -14.01 26.14 18.05
CA PRO A 387 -13.78 27.53 18.40
C PRO A 387 -14.26 28.47 17.28
N ALA A 388 -14.68 29.70 17.70
CA ALA A 388 -15.11 30.71 16.75
C ALA A 388 -13.98 31.04 15.76
N GLY A 389 -14.27 30.97 14.45
CA GLY A 389 -13.29 31.25 13.42
C GLY A 389 -12.44 30.05 12.98
N ALA A 390 -12.75 28.84 13.45
CA ALA A 390 -12.11 27.62 12.96
C ALA A 390 -12.18 27.55 11.43
N THR A 391 -11.10 27.10 10.78
CA THR A 391 -10.99 27.03 9.32
C THR A 391 -10.53 25.67 8.85
N VAL A 392 -10.91 25.31 7.63
CA VAL A 392 -10.38 24.16 6.92
C VAL A 392 -9.54 24.62 5.73
N ALA A 393 -8.43 23.92 5.49
CA ALA A 393 -7.63 24.08 4.27
C ALA A 393 -8.24 23.24 3.14
N VAL A 394 -8.26 23.79 1.93
CA VAL A 394 -8.81 23.12 0.75
C VAL A 394 -7.72 22.95 -0.30
N THR A 395 -7.56 21.73 -0.81
CA THR A 395 -6.63 21.41 -1.90
C THR A 395 -7.39 20.75 -3.05
N ARG A 396 -7.22 21.28 -4.26
CA ARG A 396 -7.74 20.69 -5.49
C ARG A 396 -6.63 19.94 -6.21
N THR A 397 -6.84 18.68 -6.53
CA THR A 397 -5.95 17.86 -7.36
C THR A 397 -6.62 17.56 -8.70
N ASP A 398 -5.95 17.87 -9.80
CA ASP A 398 -6.44 17.66 -11.15
C ASP A 398 -5.28 17.40 -12.14
N MET A 399 -5.58 17.20 -13.44
CA MET A 399 -4.55 16.91 -14.47
C MET A 399 -3.55 18.06 -14.68
N GLU A 400 -3.91 19.30 -14.36
CA GLU A 400 -3.01 20.47 -14.47
C GLU A 400 -2.27 20.75 -13.15
N SER A 401 -2.76 20.20 -12.05
CA SER A 401 -2.20 20.34 -10.71
C SER A 401 -2.14 18.96 -10.00
N PRO A 402 -1.32 18.01 -10.49
CA PRO A 402 -1.28 16.66 -9.95
C PRO A 402 -0.69 16.58 -8.53
N ALA A 403 0.11 17.56 -8.14
CA ALA A 403 0.64 17.70 -6.77
C ALA A 403 -0.32 18.45 -5.82
N GLY A 404 -1.50 18.87 -6.33
CA GLY A 404 -2.45 19.67 -5.57
C GLY A 404 -2.24 21.18 -5.74
N LYS A 405 -3.34 21.92 -5.76
CA LYS A 405 -3.41 23.37 -5.75
C LYS A 405 -4.21 23.82 -4.54
N ALA A 406 -3.59 24.54 -3.62
CA ALA A 406 -4.29 25.15 -2.50
C ALA A 406 -5.31 26.18 -2.99
N LEU A 407 -6.52 26.14 -2.46
CA LEU A 407 -7.58 27.13 -2.59
C LEU A 407 -7.60 27.99 -1.30
N ALA A 408 -8.46 29.01 -1.28
CA ALA A 408 -8.63 29.82 -0.09
C ALA A 408 -9.15 28.97 1.07
N PRO A 409 -8.65 29.14 2.32
CA PRO A 409 -9.23 28.50 3.48
C PRO A 409 -10.69 28.87 3.66
N VAL A 410 -11.46 27.96 4.26
CA VAL A 410 -12.92 28.13 4.45
C VAL A 410 -13.24 28.10 5.94
N THR A 411 -14.00 29.08 6.41
CA THR A 411 -14.47 29.13 7.80
C THR A 411 -15.53 28.04 8.04
N VAL A 412 -15.38 27.34 9.15
CA VAL A 412 -16.36 26.35 9.65
C VAL A 412 -17.42 27.09 10.47
N THR A 413 -18.67 26.77 10.26
CA THR A 413 -19.79 27.33 11.07
C THR A 413 -19.87 26.63 12.43
N ALA A 414 -20.61 27.18 13.38
CA ALA A 414 -20.73 26.63 14.74
C ALA A 414 -21.24 25.17 14.78
N ASP A 415 -22.00 24.73 13.77
CA ASP A 415 -22.48 23.34 13.65
C ASP A 415 -21.48 22.44 12.88
N GLY A 416 -20.30 22.98 12.56
CA GLY A 416 -19.25 22.25 11.82
C GLY A 416 -19.38 22.28 10.30
N SER A 417 -20.42 22.88 9.73
CA SER A 417 -20.64 22.92 8.27
C SER A 417 -19.70 23.91 7.59
N TYR A 418 -19.33 23.60 6.34
CA TYR A 418 -18.56 24.50 5.47
C TYR A 418 -19.02 24.37 4.01
N SER A 419 -18.76 25.43 3.22
CA SER A 419 -19.05 25.45 1.79
C SER A 419 -18.09 26.37 1.07
N PHE A 420 -17.67 25.96 -0.12
CA PHE A 420 -16.85 26.81 -1.00
C PHE A 420 -17.22 26.61 -2.47
N LYS A 421 -16.82 27.59 -3.28
CA LYS A 421 -17.01 27.56 -4.72
C LYS A 421 -15.66 27.43 -5.43
N ASP A 422 -15.64 26.64 -6.50
CA ASP A 422 -14.47 26.56 -7.40
C ASP A 422 -14.90 26.50 -8.87
N THR A 423 -13.98 26.88 -9.74
CA THR A 423 -14.15 26.81 -11.20
C THR A 423 -13.01 25.95 -11.76
N PRO A 424 -13.17 24.61 -11.83
CA PRO A 424 -12.08 23.73 -12.25
C PRO A 424 -11.67 23.98 -13.70
N PRO A 425 -10.41 24.37 -13.98
CA PRO A 425 -9.90 24.64 -15.32
C PRO A 425 -9.69 23.35 -16.12
N SER A 426 -9.43 22.26 -15.41
CA SER A 426 -9.14 20.93 -15.96
C SER A 426 -10.40 20.06 -15.96
N GLY A 427 -10.58 19.29 -17.00
CA GLY A 427 -11.58 18.22 -17.06
C GLY A 427 -10.97 16.87 -16.70
N GLY A 428 -11.82 15.88 -16.51
CA GLY A 428 -11.46 14.56 -16.00
C GLY A 428 -11.78 14.43 -14.53
N SER A 429 -11.04 13.59 -13.81
CA SER A 429 -11.17 13.46 -12.36
C SER A 429 -10.58 14.70 -11.68
N VAL A 430 -11.34 15.35 -10.83
CA VAL A 430 -10.92 16.47 -9.99
C VAL A 430 -11.27 16.11 -8.56
N THR A 431 -10.26 16.04 -7.69
CA THR A 431 -10.42 15.67 -6.28
C THR A 431 -10.26 16.91 -5.41
N TYR A 432 -11.18 17.12 -4.49
CA TYR A 432 -11.09 18.13 -3.44
C TYR A 432 -10.74 17.41 -2.13
N THR A 433 -9.61 17.77 -1.55
CA THR A 433 -9.21 17.35 -0.20
C THR A 433 -9.38 18.52 0.75
N VAL A 434 -10.11 18.30 1.82
CA VAL A 434 -10.34 19.29 2.87
C VAL A 434 -9.71 18.80 4.16
N SER A 435 -8.90 19.63 4.81
CA SER A 435 -8.16 19.28 6.02
C SER A 435 -8.44 20.30 7.11
N TYR A 436 -8.81 19.79 8.28
CA TYR A 436 -8.83 20.52 9.52
C TYR A 436 -7.51 20.27 10.26
N ALA A 437 -6.78 21.33 10.61
CA ALA A 437 -5.44 21.20 11.19
C ALA A 437 -5.46 20.74 12.67
N GLY A 438 -6.64 20.74 13.30
CA GLY A 438 -6.78 20.59 14.73
C GLY A 438 -6.53 21.91 15.49
N ASP A 439 -6.76 21.88 16.79
CA ASP A 439 -6.46 22.95 17.75
C ASP A 439 -6.08 22.31 19.10
N ALA A 440 -6.09 23.07 20.18
CA ALA A 440 -5.74 22.54 21.50
C ALA A 440 -6.66 21.41 21.96
N ASP A 441 -7.95 21.46 21.58
CA ASP A 441 -8.97 20.54 22.08
C ASP A 441 -9.40 19.50 20.98
N HIS A 442 -9.06 19.72 19.75
CA HIS A 442 -9.50 18.91 18.61
C HIS A 442 -8.34 18.32 17.82
N ALA A 443 -8.40 17.03 17.56
CA ALA A 443 -7.44 16.35 16.69
C ALA A 443 -7.56 16.79 15.23
N ALA A 444 -6.46 16.75 14.48
CA ALA A 444 -6.47 17.01 13.05
C ALA A 444 -7.22 15.92 12.29
N SER A 445 -7.87 16.28 11.18
CA SER A 445 -8.55 15.32 10.31
C SER A 445 -8.64 15.79 8.86
N SER A 446 -8.88 14.89 7.94
CA SER A 446 -9.07 15.23 6.54
C SER A 446 -10.08 14.31 5.86
N GLY A 447 -10.71 14.83 4.81
CA GLY A 447 -11.61 14.10 3.95
C GLY A 447 -11.43 14.50 2.49
N SER A 448 -11.90 13.69 1.56
CA SER A 448 -11.83 14.02 0.15
C SER A 448 -13.03 13.48 -0.62
N ASP A 449 -13.38 14.17 -1.72
CA ASP A 449 -14.35 13.70 -2.69
C ASP A 449 -13.92 14.07 -4.11
N THR A 450 -14.44 13.35 -5.10
CA THR A 450 -14.01 13.44 -6.49
C THR A 450 -15.18 13.74 -7.42
N VAL A 451 -15.07 14.81 -8.21
CA VAL A 451 -16.03 15.18 -9.25
C VAL A 451 -15.50 14.81 -10.64
N THR A 452 -16.35 14.24 -11.48
CA THR A 452 -16.05 14.03 -12.90
C THR A 452 -16.37 15.30 -13.68
N VAL A 453 -15.34 16.06 -14.04
CA VAL A 453 -15.47 17.30 -14.80
C VAL A 453 -15.44 17.00 -16.30
N SER A 454 -16.40 17.55 -17.06
CA SER A 454 -16.55 17.28 -18.50
C SER A 454 -15.32 17.69 -19.31
N ARG A 455 -15.01 16.90 -20.35
CA ARG A 455 -14.03 17.21 -21.40
C ARG A 455 -14.72 17.21 -22.75
N ALA A 456 -14.31 18.10 -23.64
CA ALA A 456 -14.83 18.11 -25.00
C ALA A 456 -14.42 16.81 -25.74
N THR A 457 -15.32 16.27 -26.56
CA THR A 457 -15.03 15.10 -27.38
C THR A 457 -14.31 15.53 -28.65
N PRO A 458 -13.06 15.12 -28.90
CA PRO A 458 -12.35 15.45 -30.12
C PRO A 458 -12.80 14.57 -31.28
N THR A 459 -12.59 15.00 -32.51
CA THR A 459 -12.65 14.17 -33.71
C THR A 459 -11.27 13.58 -33.97
N LEU A 460 -11.19 12.26 -34.16
CA LEU A 460 -9.99 11.56 -34.61
C LEU A 460 -10.40 10.63 -35.74
N THR A 461 -9.70 10.69 -36.85
CA THR A 461 -9.91 9.81 -38.00
C THR A 461 -8.60 9.15 -38.42
N LEU A 462 -8.70 8.03 -39.11
CA LEU A 462 -7.57 7.33 -39.74
C LEU A 462 -8.02 6.95 -41.16
N ASN A 463 -7.22 7.36 -42.15
CA ASN A 463 -7.61 7.23 -43.54
C ASN A 463 -7.46 5.77 -44.08
N LYS A 464 -7.91 5.57 -45.30
CA LYS A 464 -7.72 4.37 -46.13
C LYS A 464 -8.41 3.09 -45.66
N ASN A 465 -9.42 3.21 -44.81
CA ASN A 465 -10.19 2.04 -44.35
C ASN A 465 -10.84 1.28 -45.53
N GLY A 466 -10.75 -0.03 -45.53
CA GLY A 466 -11.31 -0.94 -46.57
C GLY A 466 -10.51 -1.00 -47.85
N ASN A 467 -9.44 -0.26 -48.02
CA ASN A 467 -8.66 -0.26 -49.26
C ASN A 467 -7.85 -1.56 -49.41
N VAL A 468 -7.69 -1.98 -50.69
CA VAL A 468 -6.94 -3.16 -51.06
C VAL A 468 -5.64 -2.75 -51.77
N TYR A 469 -4.52 -3.28 -51.34
CA TYR A 469 -3.19 -2.95 -51.85
C TYR A 469 -2.49 -4.19 -52.45
N ALA A 470 -1.54 -3.94 -53.32
CA ALA A 470 -0.64 -4.99 -53.80
C ALA A 470 0.30 -5.45 -52.65
N TYR A 471 0.81 -6.66 -52.74
CA TYR A 471 1.84 -7.16 -51.81
C TYR A 471 3.09 -6.27 -51.87
N SER A 472 3.60 -5.90 -50.71
CA SER A 472 4.76 -5.01 -50.56
C SER A 472 4.55 -3.61 -51.15
N ALA A 473 3.35 -3.07 -51.01
CA ALA A 473 3.07 -1.70 -51.38
C ALA A 473 3.39 -0.78 -50.18
N ASP A 474 4.17 0.26 -50.41
CA ASP A 474 4.40 1.36 -49.44
C ASP A 474 3.17 2.25 -49.38
N VAL A 475 2.51 2.27 -48.24
CA VAL A 475 1.26 3.00 -48.05
C VAL A 475 1.40 3.99 -46.87
N ALA A 476 1.18 5.28 -47.17
CA ALA A 476 1.16 6.32 -46.15
C ALA A 476 -0.23 6.39 -45.48
N PHE A 477 -0.27 6.15 -44.17
CA PHE A 477 -1.47 6.31 -43.32
C PHE A 477 -1.40 7.62 -42.55
N THR A 478 -2.51 8.35 -42.50
CA THR A 478 -2.60 9.62 -41.83
C THR A 478 -3.72 9.58 -40.78
N ALA A 479 -3.35 9.78 -39.53
CA ALA A 479 -4.28 10.11 -38.45
C ALA A 479 -4.53 11.63 -38.45
N HIS A 480 -5.79 12.04 -38.37
CA HIS A 480 -6.17 13.44 -38.33
C HIS A 480 -6.98 13.75 -37.05
N LEU A 481 -6.37 14.54 -36.15
CA LEU A 481 -6.98 15.03 -34.93
C LEU A 481 -7.60 16.43 -35.19
N GLY A 482 -8.80 16.51 -35.64
CA GLY A 482 -9.62 17.67 -35.98
C GLY A 482 -9.16 19.07 -35.52
N THR A 483 -10.08 19.89 -35.05
CA THR A 483 -9.82 21.32 -34.71
C THR A 483 -9.05 21.50 -33.39
N THR A 484 -8.72 20.43 -32.68
CA THR A 484 -8.11 20.45 -31.35
C THR A 484 -6.63 20.10 -31.34
N TYR A 485 -5.97 20.13 -32.49
CA TYR A 485 -4.67 19.54 -32.75
C TYR A 485 -3.46 20.19 -32.05
N LYS A 486 -3.53 21.48 -31.67
CA LYS A 486 -2.36 22.22 -31.18
C LYS A 486 -1.54 21.47 -30.12
N ASN A 487 -0.29 21.17 -30.45
CA ASN A 487 0.69 20.51 -29.59
C ASN A 487 0.26 19.16 -28.98
N ARG A 488 -0.71 18.46 -29.61
CA ARG A 488 -1.23 17.18 -29.12
C ARG A 488 -0.53 16.00 -29.76
N LYS A 489 -0.25 15.01 -28.94
CA LYS A 489 0.37 13.76 -29.38
C LYS A 489 -0.70 12.76 -29.81
N VAL A 490 -0.42 12.06 -30.91
CA VAL A 490 -1.21 10.92 -31.40
C VAL A 490 -0.27 9.74 -31.59
N GLU A 491 -0.76 8.56 -31.34
CA GLU A 491 -0.07 7.30 -31.61
C GLU A 491 -0.77 6.56 -32.75
N ILE A 492 0.00 5.94 -33.61
CA ILE A 492 -0.50 5.00 -34.64
C ILE A 492 0.09 3.61 -34.35
N TRP A 493 -0.78 2.67 -34.16
CA TRP A 493 -0.47 1.26 -33.92
C TRP A 493 -0.84 0.45 -35.16
N ALA A 494 -0.05 -0.56 -35.49
CA ALA A 494 -0.32 -1.50 -36.55
C ALA A 494 -0.33 -2.93 -36.03
N ASP A 495 -1.38 -3.65 -36.38
CA ASP A 495 -1.66 -5.04 -36.01
C ASP A 495 -1.81 -5.86 -37.31
N PRO A 496 -0.69 -6.33 -37.90
CA PRO A 496 -0.73 -7.20 -39.07
C PRO A 496 -1.36 -8.57 -38.73
N TYR A 497 -2.23 -9.07 -39.57
CA TYR A 497 -2.89 -10.37 -39.35
C TYR A 497 -1.88 -11.52 -39.28
N GLY A 498 -2.18 -12.51 -38.44
CA GLY A 498 -1.34 -13.65 -38.13
C GLY A 498 -0.72 -13.59 -36.75
N SER A 499 -0.68 -14.73 -36.07
CA SER A 499 -0.21 -14.82 -34.64
C SER A 499 1.31 -14.60 -34.48
N ASP A 500 2.06 -14.61 -35.58
CA ASP A 500 3.51 -14.43 -35.62
C ASP A 500 3.96 -12.96 -35.63
N LYS A 501 3.04 -12.02 -35.79
CA LYS A 501 3.34 -10.57 -35.77
C LYS A 501 2.48 -9.85 -34.73
N PRO A 502 3.07 -9.33 -33.65
CA PRO A 502 2.31 -8.63 -32.61
C PRO A 502 1.88 -7.24 -33.08
N ASN A 503 0.80 -6.75 -32.47
CA ASN A 503 0.42 -5.33 -32.53
C ASN A 503 1.55 -4.46 -31.98
N LYS A 504 2.00 -3.45 -32.73
CA LYS A 504 3.11 -2.58 -32.33
C LYS A 504 2.83 -1.10 -32.62
N LEU A 505 3.44 -0.24 -31.82
CA LEU A 505 3.50 1.19 -32.09
C LEU A 505 4.41 1.45 -33.30
N VAL A 506 3.84 2.04 -34.36
CA VAL A 506 4.58 2.34 -35.60
C VAL A 506 4.91 3.83 -35.74
N LYS A 507 4.17 4.68 -35.04
CA LYS A 507 4.45 6.12 -34.98
C LYS A 507 3.84 6.73 -33.72
N SER A 508 4.60 7.59 -33.03
CA SER A 508 4.11 8.48 -31.99
C SER A 508 4.68 9.86 -32.22
N GLY A 509 3.89 10.89 -32.03
CA GLY A 509 4.38 12.26 -32.18
C GLY A 509 3.29 13.31 -32.09
N THR A 510 3.72 14.56 -32.03
CA THR A 510 2.84 15.72 -32.13
C THR A 510 2.32 15.83 -33.56
N VAL A 511 1.02 16.05 -33.69
CA VAL A 511 0.42 16.34 -35.01
C VAL A 511 0.91 17.70 -35.55
N ASN A 512 0.93 17.84 -36.87
CA ASN A 512 1.32 19.10 -37.54
C ASN A 512 0.27 20.18 -37.40
N SER A 513 0.49 21.36 -38.04
CA SER A 513 -0.41 22.50 -38.01
C SER A 513 -1.81 22.25 -38.62
N GLU A 514 -1.97 21.17 -39.37
CA GLU A 514 -3.23 20.73 -39.95
C GLU A 514 -3.89 19.59 -39.11
N GLY A 515 -3.30 19.20 -38.00
CA GLY A 515 -3.79 18.11 -37.16
C GLY A 515 -3.39 16.69 -37.63
N ASN A 516 -2.42 16.57 -38.52
CA ASN A 516 -2.04 15.30 -39.13
C ASN A 516 -0.79 14.68 -38.52
N LEU A 517 -0.81 13.35 -38.34
CA LEU A 517 0.36 12.51 -38.10
C LEU A 517 0.36 11.36 -39.11
N SER A 518 1.45 11.20 -39.85
CA SER A 518 1.54 10.19 -40.90
C SER A 518 2.67 9.19 -40.65
N VAL A 519 2.45 7.97 -41.14
CA VAL A 519 3.44 6.88 -41.18
C VAL A 519 3.30 6.10 -42.49
N THR A 520 4.41 5.73 -43.11
CA THR A 520 4.42 4.84 -44.29
C THR A 520 4.75 3.43 -43.84
N LEU A 521 3.97 2.46 -44.27
CA LEU A 521 4.17 1.02 -43.99
C LEU A 521 4.25 0.24 -45.26
N ASP A 522 5.19 -0.69 -45.34
CA ASP A 522 5.23 -1.76 -46.36
C ASP A 522 4.19 -2.83 -45.99
N LEU A 523 3.17 -2.98 -46.82
CA LEU A 523 2.05 -3.88 -46.60
C LEU A 523 2.30 -5.25 -47.19
N THR A 524 2.53 -6.24 -46.34
CA THR A 524 2.67 -7.63 -46.72
C THR A 524 1.48 -8.50 -46.30
N ARG A 525 0.58 -7.97 -45.50
CA ARG A 525 -0.61 -8.64 -44.91
C ARG A 525 -1.76 -7.67 -44.74
N ASP A 526 -2.95 -8.20 -44.61
CA ASP A 526 -4.07 -7.45 -44.07
C ASP A 526 -3.66 -6.88 -42.73
N THR A 527 -3.95 -5.61 -42.50
CA THR A 527 -3.45 -4.91 -41.31
C THR A 527 -4.58 -4.05 -40.70
N LYS A 528 -4.80 -4.23 -39.40
CA LYS A 528 -5.61 -3.30 -38.61
C LYS A 528 -4.70 -2.20 -38.07
N LEU A 529 -5.05 -0.95 -38.32
CA LEU A 529 -4.39 0.22 -37.76
C LEU A 529 -5.30 0.87 -36.73
N THR A 530 -4.70 1.36 -35.64
CA THR A 530 -5.42 2.09 -34.60
C THR A 530 -4.67 3.39 -34.30
N ALA A 531 -5.33 4.52 -34.52
CA ALA A 531 -4.87 5.82 -34.05
C ALA A 531 -5.43 6.06 -32.65
N LYS A 532 -4.57 6.53 -31.71
CA LYS A 532 -4.95 6.83 -30.33
C LYS A 532 -4.54 8.24 -29.94
N PHE A 533 -5.48 8.99 -29.41
CA PHE A 533 -5.27 10.22 -28.67
C PHE A 533 -5.60 9.94 -27.19
N ALA A 534 -4.64 10.08 -26.29
CA ALA A 534 -4.83 9.77 -24.86
C ALA A 534 -5.74 10.76 -24.13
N GLY A 535 -6.06 11.90 -24.78
CA GLY A 535 -6.77 12.98 -24.13
C GLY A 535 -5.83 13.90 -23.35
N ASP A 536 -6.39 15.01 -22.88
CA ASP A 536 -5.73 15.99 -22.00
C ASP A 536 -6.76 16.63 -21.05
N SER A 537 -6.35 17.67 -20.33
CA SER A 537 -7.24 18.43 -19.42
C SER A 537 -8.48 19.03 -20.09
N ARG A 538 -8.50 19.15 -21.42
CA ARG A 538 -9.59 19.79 -22.17
C ARG A 538 -10.41 18.85 -23.03
N TYR A 539 -9.79 17.78 -23.52
CA TYR A 539 -10.38 16.84 -24.47
C TYR A 539 -10.29 15.40 -23.98
N ALA A 540 -11.40 14.68 -24.17
CA ALA A 540 -11.49 13.27 -23.82
C ALA A 540 -10.58 12.41 -24.71
N PRO A 541 -10.14 11.21 -24.25
CA PRO A 541 -9.46 10.23 -25.08
C PRO A 541 -10.29 9.85 -26.29
N LYS A 542 -9.64 9.56 -27.42
CA LYS A 542 -10.29 9.12 -28.64
C LYS A 542 -9.45 8.11 -29.40
N THR A 543 -10.11 7.12 -29.99
CA THR A 543 -9.48 6.15 -30.89
C THR A 543 -10.17 6.17 -32.24
N ALA A 544 -9.42 5.84 -33.30
CA ALA A 544 -9.94 5.62 -34.65
C ALA A 544 -9.25 4.40 -35.25
N GLU A 545 -9.99 3.59 -36.00
CA GLU A 545 -9.48 2.38 -36.62
C GLU A 545 -9.58 2.44 -38.14
N SER A 546 -8.67 1.76 -38.79
CA SER A 546 -8.65 1.53 -40.23
C SER A 546 -8.18 0.10 -40.51
N ARG A 547 -8.89 -0.61 -41.33
CA ARG A 547 -8.47 -1.94 -41.83
C ARG A 547 -8.11 -1.82 -43.27
N VAL A 548 -6.97 -2.34 -43.64
CA VAL A 548 -6.54 -2.40 -45.04
C VAL A 548 -6.24 -3.84 -45.41
N HIS A 549 -6.46 -4.13 -46.70
CA HIS A 549 -6.34 -5.46 -47.26
C HIS A 549 -5.14 -5.54 -48.20
N THR A 550 -4.44 -6.65 -48.18
CA THR A 550 -3.22 -6.85 -48.97
C THR A 550 -3.34 -8.10 -49.75
N LYS A 551 -3.19 -8.00 -51.09
CA LYS A 551 -3.12 -9.13 -52.01
C LYS A 551 -1.85 -9.94 -51.78
N VAL A 552 -1.89 -11.21 -52.11
CA VAL A 552 -0.66 -12.02 -52.27
C VAL A 552 -0.09 -11.84 -53.69
N ARG A 553 1.20 -12.10 -53.87
CA ARG A 553 1.72 -12.36 -55.20
C ARG A 553 1.32 -13.80 -55.57
N VAL A 554 0.70 -14.00 -56.74
CA VAL A 554 0.33 -15.31 -57.25
C VAL A 554 0.45 -15.37 -58.75
N SER A 555 1.12 -16.37 -59.24
CA SER A 555 1.26 -16.65 -60.68
C SER A 555 1.20 -18.14 -60.98
N THR A 556 0.81 -18.46 -62.18
CA THR A 556 0.80 -19.83 -62.74
C THR A 556 1.65 -19.86 -63.97
N THR A 557 2.64 -20.74 -64.02
CA THR A 557 3.55 -20.91 -65.16
C THR A 557 3.36 -22.28 -65.77
N PRO A 558 2.86 -22.35 -67.03
CA PRO A 558 2.77 -23.63 -67.79
C PRO A 558 4.15 -24.06 -68.28
N SER A 559 4.43 -25.34 -68.19
CA SER A 559 5.65 -25.97 -68.78
C SER A 559 5.30 -27.26 -69.50
N ARG A 560 6.23 -27.82 -70.24
CA ARG A 560 6.08 -29.01 -71.15
C ARG A 560 5.19 -28.74 -72.36
N HIS A 561 4.80 -27.49 -72.65
CA HIS A 561 4.19 -27.16 -73.95
C HIS A 561 5.24 -27.13 -75.05
N TYR A 562 4.84 -27.49 -76.26
CA TYR A 562 5.79 -27.52 -77.40
C TYR A 562 5.81 -26.23 -78.20
N LYS A 563 4.75 -25.38 -78.08
CA LYS A 563 4.68 -24.01 -78.64
C LYS A 563 3.68 -23.13 -77.88
N THR A 564 3.79 -21.85 -78.16
CA THR A 564 2.76 -20.86 -77.83
C THR A 564 2.26 -20.15 -79.06
N ASN A 565 1.00 -19.76 -79.05
CA ASN A 565 0.44 -18.94 -80.13
C ASN A 565 -0.66 -18.03 -79.62
N TYR A 566 -0.82 -16.88 -80.28
CA TYR A 566 -1.91 -15.94 -79.93
C TYR A 566 -3.17 -16.35 -80.70
N ALA A 567 -4.22 -16.68 -80.01
CA ALA A 567 -5.50 -17.10 -80.61
C ALA A 567 -6.65 -16.70 -79.65
N TRP A 568 -7.83 -16.39 -80.17
CA TRP A 568 -9.02 -16.01 -79.41
C TRP A 568 -8.76 -14.92 -78.37
N ASN A 569 -7.98 -13.88 -78.71
CA ASN A 569 -7.56 -12.74 -77.90
C ASN A 569 -6.69 -13.09 -76.64
N HIS A 570 -6.06 -14.29 -76.64
CA HIS A 570 -5.19 -14.74 -75.54
C HIS A 570 -3.99 -15.55 -76.11
N THR A 571 -2.90 -15.57 -75.33
CA THR A 571 -1.79 -16.48 -75.54
C THR A 571 -2.20 -17.86 -75.09
N TYR A 572 -2.19 -18.82 -75.97
CA TYR A 572 -2.46 -20.24 -75.71
C TYR A 572 -1.17 -21.04 -75.68
N TYR A 573 -1.09 -21.93 -74.68
CA TYR A 573 -0.03 -22.95 -74.54
C TYR A 573 -0.53 -24.24 -75.19
N TYR A 574 0.24 -24.79 -76.10
CA TYR A 574 -0.12 -25.98 -76.88
C TYR A 574 0.60 -27.19 -76.35
N PHE A 575 -0.14 -28.22 -75.94
CA PHE A 575 0.36 -29.50 -75.46
C PHE A 575 0.00 -30.63 -76.43
N ARG A 576 0.92 -31.55 -76.58
CA ARG A 576 0.55 -32.82 -77.23
C ARG A 576 -0.28 -33.65 -76.28
N LYS A 577 -1.30 -34.39 -76.73
CA LYS A 577 -2.15 -35.22 -75.87
C LYS A 577 -1.40 -36.36 -75.16
N SER A 578 -0.20 -36.70 -75.64
CA SER A 578 0.71 -37.67 -75.02
C SER A 578 1.62 -37.07 -73.92
N VAL A 579 1.49 -35.80 -73.60
CA VAL A 579 2.33 -35.09 -72.62
C VAL A 579 1.42 -34.47 -71.55
N ASP A 580 1.61 -34.87 -70.33
CA ASP A 580 0.92 -34.30 -69.21
C ASP A 580 1.44 -32.87 -68.93
N PRO A 581 0.58 -31.85 -69.06
CA PRO A 581 0.95 -30.46 -68.70
C PRO A 581 1.35 -30.31 -67.27
N LEU A 582 2.44 -29.58 -67.03
CA LEU A 582 2.84 -29.20 -65.68
C LEU A 582 2.59 -27.69 -65.46
N PHE A 583 1.84 -27.35 -64.41
CA PHE A 583 1.53 -25.98 -64.03
C PHE A 583 2.17 -25.68 -62.68
N THR A 584 3.18 -24.81 -62.67
CA THR A 584 3.86 -24.40 -61.47
C THR A 584 3.21 -23.10 -60.93
N THR A 585 2.75 -23.14 -59.69
CA THR A 585 2.27 -21.99 -58.94
C THR A 585 3.41 -21.38 -58.17
N SER A 586 3.60 -20.07 -58.26
CA SER A 586 4.43 -19.30 -57.33
C SER A 586 3.52 -18.36 -56.56
N MET A 587 3.55 -18.42 -55.24
CA MET A 587 2.68 -17.61 -54.35
C MET A 587 3.45 -17.14 -53.12
N THR A 588 3.10 -15.95 -52.60
CA THR A 588 3.62 -15.49 -51.32
C THR A 588 3.39 -16.55 -50.25
N TYR A 589 4.46 -17.02 -49.62
CA TYR A 589 4.42 -18.08 -48.61
C TYR A 589 3.86 -17.60 -47.26
N TYR A 590 3.10 -18.47 -46.62
CA TYR A 590 2.73 -18.42 -45.22
C TYR A 590 2.58 -19.85 -44.68
N PRO A 591 2.97 -20.15 -43.42
CA PRO A 591 2.85 -21.52 -42.88
C PRO A 591 1.42 -22.07 -42.98
N GLY A 592 1.27 -23.27 -43.50
CA GLY A 592 -0.05 -23.90 -43.69
C GLY A 592 -0.87 -23.37 -44.88
N ARG A 593 -0.32 -22.44 -45.68
CA ARG A 593 -1.03 -21.88 -46.84
C ARG A 593 -1.17 -22.90 -47.96
N GLU A 594 -2.37 -22.94 -48.52
CA GLU A 594 -2.71 -23.71 -49.71
C GLU A 594 -3.02 -22.79 -50.90
N TYR A 595 -2.69 -23.24 -52.10
CA TYR A 595 -3.13 -22.58 -53.33
C TYR A 595 -4.30 -23.31 -53.95
N ARG A 596 -5.32 -22.56 -54.36
CA ARG A 596 -6.45 -23.10 -55.11
C ARG A 596 -6.15 -23.10 -56.59
N VAL A 597 -6.18 -24.27 -57.23
CA VAL A 597 -6.17 -24.43 -58.68
C VAL A 597 -7.60 -24.50 -59.18
N GLN A 598 -7.92 -23.69 -60.19
CA GLN A 598 -9.21 -23.72 -60.90
C GLN A 598 -8.99 -23.94 -62.39
N ILE A 599 -9.65 -24.95 -62.98
CA ILE A 599 -9.63 -25.28 -64.39
C ILE A 599 -11.01 -25.02 -64.96
N GLN A 600 -11.05 -24.37 -66.13
CA GLN A 600 -12.27 -24.16 -66.89
C GLN A 600 -12.10 -24.65 -68.34
N ALA A 601 -13.16 -25.19 -68.85
CA ALA A 601 -13.29 -25.57 -70.26
C ALA A 601 -14.27 -24.64 -70.99
N TYR A 602 -14.01 -24.36 -72.25
CA TYR A 602 -14.91 -23.54 -73.07
C TYR A 602 -15.83 -24.39 -73.89
N TYR A 603 -17.13 -24.36 -73.60
CA TYR A 603 -18.19 -25.01 -74.33
C TYR A 603 -19.51 -24.24 -74.19
N ASP A 604 -20.39 -24.40 -75.22
CA ASP A 604 -21.65 -23.60 -75.25
C ASP A 604 -21.46 -22.10 -75.12
N GLY A 605 -20.42 -21.58 -75.79
CA GLY A 605 -20.16 -20.13 -75.77
C GLY A 605 -19.64 -19.53 -74.47
N ALA A 606 -19.39 -20.34 -73.43
CA ALA A 606 -18.98 -19.87 -72.12
C ALA A 606 -17.85 -20.67 -71.44
N TRP A 607 -17.09 -20.06 -70.57
CA TRP A 607 -16.12 -20.71 -69.70
C TRP A 607 -16.83 -21.34 -68.50
N ARG A 608 -16.75 -22.65 -68.34
CA ARG A 608 -17.36 -23.43 -67.27
C ARG A 608 -16.28 -24.11 -66.44
N THR A 609 -16.41 -24.04 -65.10
CA THR A 609 -15.46 -24.68 -64.17
C THR A 609 -15.63 -26.19 -64.24
N THR A 610 -14.53 -26.90 -64.54
CA THR A 610 -14.46 -28.36 -64.59
C THR A 610 -13.76 -28.98 -63.41
N ALA A 611 -12.84 -28.22 -62.75
CA ALA A 611 -12.14 -28.65 -61.53
C ALA A 611 -11.78 -27.47 -60.64
N THR A 612 -11.88 -27.71 -59.36
CA THR A 612 -11.37 -26.78 -58.30
C THR A 612 -10.81 -27.63 -57.17
N GLN A 613 -9.53 -27.41 -56.85
CA GLN A 613 -8.85 -28.17 -55.79
C GLN A 613 -7.82 -27.29 -55.08
N TYR A 614 -7.58 -27.57 -53.82
CA TYR A 614 -6.56 -26.90 -52.98
C TYR A 614 -5.36 -27.84 -52.84
N PHE A 615 -4.18 -27.27 -52.86
CA PHE A 615 -2.91 -27.97 -52.74
C PHE A 615 -2.00 -27.22 -51.74
N ALA A 616 -1.25 -27.95 -50.93
CA ALA A 616 -0.28 -27.38 -50.01
C ALA A 616 0.80 -26.59 -50.76
N LEU A 617 1.14 -25.42 -50.26
CA LEU A 617 2.23 -24.59 -50.77
C LEU A 617 3.51 -24.96 -50.02
N GLU A 618 4.57 -25.30 -50.76
CA GLU A 618 5.87 -25.58 -50.17
C GLU A 618 6.50 -24.34 -49.52
N SER A 619 7.48 -24.54 -48.64
CA SER A 619 8.12 -23.45 -47.88
C SER A 619 8.81 -22.39 -48.75
N GLY A 620 9.17 -22.74 -49.98
CA GLY A 620 9.67 -21.78 -50.99
C GLY A 620 8.59 -20.96 -51.69
N GLY A 621 7.32 -21.13 -51.34
CA GLY A 621 6.21 -20.44 -52.02
C GLY A 621 5.89 -21.02 -53.40
N VAL A 622 6.26 -22.26 -53.66
CA VAL A 622 6.07 -22.94 -54.95
C VAL A 622 5.21 -24.20 -54.74
N GLY A 623 4.42 -24.52 -55.72
CA GLY A 623 3.68 -25.79 -55.83
C GLY A 623 3.44 -26.12 -57.27
N ALA A 624 3.33 -27.40 -57.64
CA ALA A 624 3.12 -27.84 -59.00
C ALA A 624 1.95 -28.83 -59.10
N VAL A 625 1.20 -28.74 -60.18
CA VAL A 625 0.11 -29.65 -60.51
C VAL A 625 0.33 -30.19 -61.92
N GLU A 626 0.36 -31.49 -62.07
CA GLU A 626 0.39 -32.18 -63.27
C GLU A 626 -1.03 -32.62 -63.65
N LEU A 627 -1.46 -32.27 -64.87
CA LEU A 627 -2.76 -32.70 -65.40
C LEU A 627 -2.61 -34.00 -66.13
N THR A 628 -3.08 -35.07 -65.51
CA THR A 628 -3.05 -36.44 -66.13
C THR A 628 -4.41 -36.80 -66.71
N GLY A 629 -4.45 -37.67 -67.66
CA GLY A 629 -5.68 -38.21 -68.25
C GLY A 629 -5.72 -38.14 -69.77
N THR A 630 -6.91 -38.43 -70.38
CA THR A 630 -7.11 -38.42 -71.80
C THR A 630 -7.78 -37.11 -72.24
N PRO A 631 -7.01 -36.11 -72.70
CA PRO A 631 -7.57 -34.78 -72.99
C PRO A 631 -8.29 -34.74 -74.34
N SER A 632 -9.35 -33.93 -74.43
CA SER A 632 -10.03 -33.58 -75.67
C SER A 632 -9.23 -32.55 -76.45
N THR A 633 -8.98 -32.81 -77.74
CA THR A 633 -8.27 -31.91 -78.67
C THR A 633 -9.16 -30.82 -79.28
N VAL A 634 -10.48 -30.87 -79.09
CA VAL A 634 -11.46 -29.88 -79.57
C VAL A 634 -11.89 -28.86 -78.56
N VAL A 635 -11.43 -28.99 -77.32
CA VAL A 635 -11.82 -28.12 -76.20
C VAL A 635 -10.68 -27.14 -75.81
N ARG A 636 -11.04 -25.92 -75.64
CA ARG A 636 -10.15 -24.88 -75.08
C ARG A 636 -10.24 -24.89 -73.55
N PHE A 637 -9.11 -24.82 -72.88
CA PHE A 637 -9.01 -24.79 -71.42
C PHE A 637 -8.34 -23.53 -70.95
N ARG A 638 -8.61 -23.17 -69.72
CA ARG A 638 -7.81 -22.19 -68.92
C ARG A 638 -7.66 -22.65 -67.51
N ILE A 639 -6.52 -22.29 -66.89
CA ILE A 639 -6.16 -22.62 -65.54
C ILE A 639 -5.65 -21.36 -64.83
N ARG A 640 -5.93 -21.25 -63.57
CA ARG A 640 -5.32 -20.25 -62.69
C ARG A 640 -5.12 -20.81 -61.32
N SER A 641 -4.11 -20.26 -60.60
CA SER A 641 -3.93 -20.44 -59.19
C SER A 641 -4.46 -19.20 -58.46
N SER A 642 -4.93 -19.40 -57.24
CA SER A 642 -5.50 -18.31 -56.41
C SER A 642 -5.22 -18.56 -54.94
N TYR A 643 -5.05 -17.51 -54.22
CA TYR A 643 -5.25 -17.49 -52.77
C TYR A 643 -6.70 -17.11 -52.49
N VAL A 644 -7.37 -17.85 -51.62
CA VAL A 644 -8.75 -17.56 -51.19
C VAL A 644 -8.73 -17.44 -49.69
N ASP A 645 -9.00 -16.23 -49.20
CA ASP A 645 -9.03 -15.92 -47.77
C ASP A 645 -9.78 -17.01 -46.99
N THR A 646 -9.22 -17.43 -45.87
CA THR A 646 -9.69 -18.51 -44.99
C THR A 646 -9.61 -19.89 -45.64
N SER A 647 -10.16 -20.05 -46.85
CA SER A 647 -10.20 -21.37 -47.55
C SER A 647 -8.83 -21.87 -47.98
N SER A 648 -7.83 -21.00 -48.10
CA SER A 648 -6.43 -21.33 -48.38
C SER A 648 -5.61 -21.64 -47.15
N GLY A 649 -6.24 -21.98 -46.01
CA GLY A 649 -5.57 -22.39 -44.77
C GLY A 649 -5.15 -21.25 -43.84
N ASP A 650 -5.25 -19.99 -44.26
CA ASP A 650 -4.96 -18.80 -43.46
C ASP A 650 -5.85 -17.63 -43.86
N ASN A 651 -5.84 -16.58 -43.03
CA ASN A 651 -6.61 -15.34 -43.21
C ASN A 651 -5.73 -14.08 -43.17
N VAL A 652 -4.44 -14.20 -43.44
CA VAL A 652 -3.50 -13.08 -43.31
C VAL A 652 -3.48 -12.14 -44.51
N ASN A 653 -4.11 -12.51 -45.63
CA ASN A 653 -4.22 -11.72 -46.84
C ASN A 653 -5.65 -11.77 -47.42
N THR A 654 -5.97 -10.84 -48.28
CA THR A 654 -7.25 -10.86 -48.99
C THR A 654 -7.21 -11.75 -50.24
N THR A 655 -8.36 -12.31 -50.64
CA THR A 655 -8.50 -13.17 -51.78
C THR A 655 -7.85 -12.56 -53.01
N THR A 656 -6.96 -13.34 -53.66
CA THR A 656 -6.20 -12.90 -54.82
C THR A 656 -6.21 -13.98 -55.88
N HIS A 657 -6.63 -13.63 -57.10
CA HIS A 657 -6.65 -14.52 -58.24
C HIS A 657 -5.47 -14.22 -59.16
N GLY A 658 -4.74 -15.25 -59.52
CA GLY A 658 -3.74 -15.16 -60.58
C GLY A 658 -4.38 -15.04 -61.97
N ALA A 659 -3.57 -14.67 -62.94
CA ALA A 659 -4.02 -14.53 -64.32
C ALA A 659 -4.34 -15.91 -64.94
N TRP A 660 -5.39 -15.96 -65.71
CA TRP A 660 -5.71 -17.17 -66.47
C TRP A 660 -4.60 -17.48 -67.45
N LYS A 661 -4.19 -18.79 -67.53
CA LYS A 661 -3.33 -19.40 -68.58
C LYS A 661 -4.18 -20.27 -69.45
N HIS A 662 -4.28 -19.89 -70.73
CA HIS A 662 -5.11 -20.57 -71.71
C HIS A 662 -4.31 -21.69 -72.42
N PHE A 663 -4.87 -22.87 -72.56
CA PHE A 663 -4.18 -23.95 -73.16
C PHE A 663 -5.12 -24.85 -73.95
N VAL A 664 -4.53 -25.61 -74.89
CA VAL A 664 -5.19 -26.60 -75.75
C VAL A 664 -4.32 -27.83 -75.93
N PHE A 665 -4.98 -28.95 -76.19
CA PHE A 665 -4.30 -30.17 -76.55
C PHE A 665 -4.38 -30.36 -78.06
N THR A 666 -3.35 -30.97 -78.68
CA THR A 666 -3.26 -31.33 -80.08
C THR A 666 -2.83 -32.75 -80.19
N SER A 667 -3.10 -33.37 -81.39
CA SER A 667 -2.69 -34.72 -81.69
C SER A 667 -1.19 -34.90 -81.64
#